data_0b0c97b971bf22c400e2176351ed30f8
#
_entry.id   0b0c97b971bf22c400e2176351ed30f8
#
_cell.length_a   1.000
_cell.length_b   1.000
_cell.length_c   1.000
_cell.angle_alpha   90.00
_cell.angle_beta   90.00
_cell.angle_gamma   90.00
#
_symmetry.space_group_name_H-M   'P 1'
#
loop_
_entity.id
_entity.type
_entity.pdbx_description
1 polymer ?
#
loop_
_entity_poly.entity_id
_entity_poly.type
_entity_poly.pdbx_seq_one_letter_code
_entity_poly.pdbx_strand_id
1 'polypeptide(L)'
;MSKTAREEQMATAKQAEAPKGDTTPEEIVNTVVDSEASVAPGRFFTIPGRDPFEEVEWELRHAHIPGKDGPAFEQKDVEFPKFWSQTATNIVAQKYFRGRMSSPERERSVKQMVGRIVDTIGGWGREGGYFATDDEAEIFEAELKAILVNQYASFNSPVWFNVGFEAKPQCSACQPWHALVSTPEGMVPIGLLVEEDQVGREVYDADGVTRIVAVKANGLKEVFRVSLRNGSFVEATGDHVVKAVHKRRTQPSWMRVDELQAGMRMHLHPHRAKVAERALVGVGGDGMQALDGEDRVRAAEAALAGWLQADGFVGQYEQGTNRSLTIEFQVANDDEYEWVIDNLELVFPDVHRHVREVPTQDSSLHCRRIRLYGEDLRGFVERWQLLLRGTALRVPELLWTASREEIAAYLRSIFQADGYVSIRRESNGNESGRVAFAVISERWVEDVQLLLNVLGIYSRRLRKIEKRDNRHDLHEVQISIGSERARFVELVGFVGADKQRKLLESLSLRGLKSCPDLREEEIVSIENIGVRDVYDIQTESGEYLTNNVAVHNCFILSIEDSMESILDWIRREGVIFRGGSGSGVNLSRLRSSKEQLSKGGYASGPVSFMRGADASAGTIKSGGKTRRAAKMVVLDVDHPDVEEFIWCKAKEERKARVLEAAGYDMTLDSPDWASIQYQNANNSVRVTDAFMESVIENKEWNLTARTDGSVVETKNARDVLRQMAEAAWECADPGVQYDTTINSWHTLSNTGRINASNPCSEYMSIDDSACNLASLNLMKFRREDGEFDVDSFEHAVDVMFLAQEIAVGYS
;
A
#
# COMPACT_ATOMS: atom_id res chain seq x y z
N MET A 1 -47.86 -26.82 4.83
CA MET A 1 -47.49 -27.16 3.44
C MET A 1 -46.72 -28.47 3.47
N SER A 2 -47.09 -29.46 2.68
CA SER A 2 -46.59 -30.85 2.78
C SER A 2 -45.17 -30.97 2.20
N LYS A 3 -44.42 -31.95 2.66
CA LYS A 3 -43.06 -32.31 2.25
C LYS A 3 -42.88 -32.43 0.72
N THR A 4 -43.97 -32.79 0.01
CA THR A 4 -44.01 -32.94 -1.45
C THR A 4 -43.85 -31.63 -2.23
N ALA A 5 -44.33 -30.49 -1.71
CA ALA A 5 -44.21 -29.18 -2.37
C ALA A 5 -42.80 -28.60 -2.28
N ARG A 6 -41.99 -29.06 -1.32
CA ARG A 6 -40.58 -28.64 -1.15
C ARG A 6 -39.63 -29.43 -2.05
N GLU A 7 -39.96 -30.68 -2.35
CA GLU A 7 -39.17 -31.54 -3.24
C GLU A 7 -39.37 -31.17 -4.72
N GLU A 8 -40.56 -30.69 -5.11
CA GLU A 8 -40.82 -30.21 -6.47
C GLU A 8 -40.15 -28.84 -6.76
N GLN A 9 -40.02 -27.95 -5.77
CA GLN A 9 -39.25 -26.70 -5.93
C GLN A 9 -37.73 -26.92 -6.00
N MET A 10 -37.20 -27.93 -5.35
CA MET A 10 -35.78 -28.29 -5.44
C MET A 10 -35.44 -29.07 -6.73
N ALA A 11 -36.39 -29.71 -7.37
CA ALA A 11 -36.17 -30.40 -8.64
C ALA A 11 -36.16 -29.47 -9.85
N THR A 12 -36.89 -28.34 -9.80
CA THR A 12 -36.91 -27.31 -10.88
C THR A 12 -35.66 -26.41 -10.90
N ALA A 13 -34.93 -26.36 -9.82
CA ALA A 13 -33.65 -25.58 -9.75
C ALA A 13 -32.43 -26.35 -10.29
N LYS A 14 -32.58 -27.62 -10.67
CA LYS A 14 -31.45 -28.46 -11.16
C LYS A 14 -31.41 -28.67 -12.68
N GLN A 15 -32.25 -27.98 -13.44
CA GLN A 15 -32.22 -28.07 -14.93
C GLN A 15 -32.17 -26.68 -15.58
N ALA A 16 -31.18 -25.90 -15.25
CA ALA A 16 -30.69 -24.82 -16.13
C ALA A 16 -29.33 -25.27 -16.65
N GLU A 17 -29.29 -25.84 -17.84
CA GLU A 17 -28.05 -26.10 -18.58
C GLU A 17 -27.38 -24.76 -18.89
N ALA A 18 -26.11 -24.68 -18.52
CA ALA A 18 -25.24 -23.59 -18.94
C ALA A 18 -25.09 -23.56 -20.47
N PRO A 19 -25.18 -22.43 -21.13
CA PRO A 19 -24.94 -22.34 -22.56
C PRO A 19 -23.48 -22.64 -22.85
N LYS A 20 -23.24 -23.66 -23.67
CA LYS A 20 -21.94 -23.92 -24.29
C LYS A 20 -21.77 -22.91 -25.43
N GLY A 21 -20.93 -21.94 -25.21
CA GLY A 21 -20.44 -21.04 -26.23
C GLY A 21 -18.99 -20.69 -25.90
N ASP A 22 -18.07 -21.06 -26.80
CA ASP A 22 -16.69 -20.59 -26.79
C ASP A 22 -16.68 -19.07 -27.05
N THR A 23 -16.68 -18.28 -25.98
CA THR A 23 -16.35 -16.84 -26.03
C THR A 23 -15.04 -16.65 -25.27
N THR A 24 -14.07 -16.09 -25.96
CA THR A 24 -12.75 -15.77 -25.39
C THR A 24 -12.88 -14.62 -24.37
N PRO A 25 -11.96 -14.49 -23.40
CA PRO A 25 -11.99 -13.40 -22.42
C PRO A 25 -11.98 -11.99 -23.05
N GLU A 26 -11.48 -11.82 -24.25
CA GLU A 26 -11.49 -10.55 -25.00
C GLU A 26 -12.89 -10.15 -25.53
N GLU A 27 -13.80 -11.10 -25.78
CA GLU A 27 -15.18 -10.80 -26.19
C GLU A 27 -16.08 -10.36 -25.02
N ILE A 28 -15.73 -10.76 -23.78
CA ILE A 28 -16.46 -10.33 -22.58
C ILE A 28 -16.13 -8.88 -22.20
N VAL A 29 -14.88 -8.45 -22.42
CA VAL A 29 -14.46 -7.07 -22.13
C VAL A 29 -15.04 -6.07 -23.11
N ASN A 30 -15.24 -6.45 -24.40
CA ASN A 30 -15.77 -5.55 -25.41
C ASN A 30 -17.29 -5.42 -25.42
N THR A 31 -18.04 -6.23 -24.65
CA THR A 31 -19.51 -6.11 -24.57
C THR A 31 -19.98 -5.18 -23.44
N VAL A 32 -19.11 -4.63 -22.64
CA VAL A 32 -19.46 -3.71 -21.53
C VAL A 32 -19.26 -2.22 -21.88
N VAL A 33 -18.73 -1.90 -23.05
CA VAL A 33 -18.35 -0.51 -23.43
C VAL A 33 -19.29 0.16 -24.45
N ASP A 34 -20.33 -0.51 -24.92
CA ASP A 34 -21.32 0.08 -25.85
C ASP A 34 -22.74 0.08 -25.27
N SER A 35 -22.97 0.86 -24.20
CA SER A 35 -24.29 1.41 -23.91
C SER A 35 -24.13 2.78 -23.23
N GLU A 36 -24.61 3.83 -23.88
CA GLU A 36 -24.90 5.15 -23.30
C GLU A 36 -26.03 5.08 -22.23
N ALA A 37 -26.08 4.05 -21.40
CA ALA A 37 -27.04 3.96 -20.30
C ALA A 37 -26.40 4.61 -19.07
N SER A 38 -26.92 5.78 -18.70
CA SER A 38 -26.60 6.43 -17.43
C SER A 38 -26.73 5.46 -16.26
N VAL A 39 -25.72 5.44 -15.38
CA VAL A 39 -25.73 4.67 -14.12
C VAL A 39 -26.48 5.45 -13.03
N ALA A 40 -26.78 6.72 -13.25
CA ALA A 40 -27.45 7.58 -12.28
C ALA A 40 -28.93 7.21 -12.12
N PRO A 41 -29.42 6.99 -10.88
CA PRO A 41 -30.83 6.73 -10.63
C PRO A 41 -31.68 7.94 -10.99
N GLY A 42 -32.85 7.70 -11.55
CA GLY A 42 -33.82 8.74 -11.87
C GLY A 42 -34.41 9.42 -10.63
N ARG A 43 -35.29 10.41 -10.83
CA ARG A 43 -36.00 11.11 -9.75
C ARG A 43 -37.15 10.29 -9.20
N PHE A 44 -37.22 10.13 -7.89
CA PHE A 44 -38.24 9.34 -7.18
C PHE A 44 -38.78 10.05 -5.92
N PHE A 45 -37.92 10.42 -4.97
CA PHE A 45 -38.30 11.08 -3.71
C PHE A 45 -38.48 12.59 -3.83
N THR A 46 -38.05 13.20 -4.93
CA THR A 46 -37.98 14.65 -5.07
C THR A 46 -38.83 15.19 -6.22
N ILE A 47 -39.18 16.46 -6.13
CA ILE A 47 -39.95 17.19 -7.16
C ILE A 47 -39.02 18.10 -7.95
N PRO A 48 -39.09 18.12 -9.30
CA PRO A 48 -38.26 19.04 -10.10
C PRO A 48 -38.36 20.50 -9.66
N GLY A 49 -37.21 21.17 -9.50
CA GLY A 49 -37.14 22.59 -9.14
C GLY A 49 -37.43 22.91 -7.67
N ARG A 50 -37.54 21.92 -6.80
CA ARG A 50 -37.68 22.12 -5.33
C ARG A 50 -36.49 21.53 -4.59
N ASP A 51 -35.91 22.27 -3.65
CA ASP A 51 -34.92 21.73 -2.72
C ASP A 51 -35.60 20.84 -1.67
N PRO A 52 -35.17 19.60 -1.46
CA PRO A 52 -35.72 18.70 -0.44
C PRO A 52 -35.75 19.28 0.99
N PHE A 53 -34.90 20.23 1.29
CA PHE A 53 -34.94 20.93 2.57
C PHE A 53 -36.16 21.83 2.74
N GLU A 54 -36.76 22.32 1.64
CA GLU A 54 -37.98 23.14 1.70
C GLU A 54 -39.25 22.30 1.95
N GLU A 55 -39.19 20.99 1.73
CA GLU A 55 -40.30 20.07 1.96
C GLU A 55 -40.38 19.58 3.40
N VAL A 56 -39.43 19.99 4.25
CA VAL A 56 -39.33 19.58 5.65
C VAL A 56 -39.61 20.77 6.56
N GLU A 57 -40.44 20.59 7.59
CA GLU A 57 -40.61 21.58 8.65
C GLU A 57 -39.39 21.61 9.58
N TRP A 58 -38.81 22.78 9.78
CA TRP A 58 -37.63 23.01 10.63
C TRP A 58 -37.98 23.73 11.93
N GLU A 59 -37.25 23.40 13.02
CA GLU A 59 -37.32 24.10 14.26
C GLU A 59 -35.96 24.27 14.91
N LEU A 60 -35.80 25.34 15.69
CA LEU A 60 -34.60 25.54 16.52
C LEU A 60 -34.75 24.77 17.84
N ARG A 61 -33.75 24.04 18.23
CA ARG A 61 -33.68 23.18 19.40
C ARG A 61 -32.50 23.51 20.29
N HIS A 62 -32.61 23.10 21.54
CA HIS A 62 -31.51 23.09 22.48
C HIS A 62 -30.99 21.66 22.63
N ALA A 63 -29.78 21.41 22.11
CA ALA A 63 -29.09 20.13 22.29
C ALA A 63 -28.34 20.13 23.62
N HIS A 64 -28.69 19.20 24.49
CA HIS A 64 -28.16 19.15 25.87
C HIS A 64 -27.98 17.68 26.30
N ILE A 65 -26.81 17.37 26.83
CA ILE A 65 -26.49 16.06 27.44
C ILE A 65 -26.03 16.34 28.88
N PRO A 66 -26.76 15.84 29.92
CA PRO A 66 -26.39 16.04 31.29
C PRO A 66 -25.08 15.35 31.66
N GLY A 67 -24.31 15.91 32.56
CA GLY A 67 -23.09 15.34 33.13
C GLY A 67 -23.15 15.43 34.67
N LYS A 68 -22.17 14.89 35.38
CA LYS A 68 -22.15 14.79 36.84
C LYS A 68 -22.03 16.16 37.53
N ASP A 69 -21.24 17.07 36.93
CA ASP A 69 -20.95 18.40 37.54
C ASP A 69 -21.41 19.56 36.63
N GLY A 70 -22.40 19.33 35.76
CA GLY A 70 -22.91 20.27 34.77
C GLY A 70 -23.12 19.58 33.41
N PRO A 71 -23.56 20.29 32.36
CA PRO A 71 -23.80 19.67 31.06
C PRO A 71 -22.49 19.11 30.46
N ALA A 72 -22.50 17.83 30.14
CA ALA A 72 -21.41 17.19 29.39
C ALA A 72 -21.30 17.74 27.96
N PHE A 73 -22.44 18.22 27.41
CA PHE A 73 -22.50 18.90 26.12
C PHE A 73 -23.73 19.83 26.10
N GLU A 74 -23.54 21.04 25.56
CA GLU A 74 -24.62 22.01 25.34
C GLU A 74 -24.37 22.79 24.03
N GLN A 75 -25.39 22.84 23.18
CA GLN A 75 -25.42 23.73 22.01
C GLN A 75 -26.85 24.24 21.79
N LYS A 76 -27.04 25.58 21.90
CA LYS A 76 -28.33 26.24 21.73
C LYS A 76 -28.55 26.63 20.27
N ASP A 77 -29.83 26.82 19.91
CA ASP A 77 -30.26 27.33 18.62
C ASP A 77 -29.73 26.48 17.46
N VAL A 78 -29.84 25.14 17.59
CA VAL A 78 -29.50 24.17 16.52
C VAL A 78 -30.76 23.87 15.72
N GLU A 79 -30.66 23.95 14.37
CA GLU A 79 -31.77 23.75 13.45
C GLU A 79 -31.89 22.28 13.05
N PHE A 80 -33.05 21.69 13.33
CA PHE A 80 -33.35 20.29 13.06
C PHE A 80 -34.72 20.13 12.40
N PRO A 81 -34.94 19.05 11.60
CA PRO A 81 -36.27 18.68 11.18
C PRO A 81 -37.17 18.42 12.40
N LYS A 82 -38.40 18.97 12.37
CA LYS A 82 -39.35 18.88 13.48
C LYS A 82 -39.68 17.44 13.88
N PHE A 83 -39.69 16.53 12.92
CA PHE A 83 -39.99 15.10 13.18
C PHE A 83 -38.84 14.29 13.76
N TRP A 84 -37.59 14.84 13.79
CA TRP A 84 -36.49 14.15 14.42
C TRP A 84 -36.66 14.12 15.95
N SER A 85 -36.24 13.06 16.62
CA SER A 85 -36.31 12.95 18.08
C SER A 85 -35.31 13.89 18.75
N GLN A 86 -35.63 14.29 20.03
CA GLN A 86 -34.69 15.08 20.84
C GLN A 86 -33.38 14.32 21.09
N THR A 87 -33.45 13.00 21.24
CA THR A 87 -32.26 12.13 21.36
C THR A 87 -31.38 12.21 20.11
N ALA A 88 -31.97 12.17 18.91
CA ALA A 88 -31.24 12.35 17.65
C ALA A 88 -30.58 13.75 17.60
N THR A 89 -31.32 14.81 18.01
CA THR A 89 -30.78 16.16 18.11
C THR A 89 -29.52 16.23 18.96
N ASN A 90 -29.61 15.67 20.18
CA ASN A 90 -28.51 15.71 21.15
C ASN A 90 -27.26 14.95 20.60
N ILE A 91 -27.47 13.77 20.03
CA ILE A 91 -26.39 12.93 19.49
C ILE A 91 -25.75 13.60 18.28
N VAL A 92 -26.57 14.06 17.33
CA VAL A 92 -26.04 14.65 16.06
C VAL A 92 -25.31 15.95 16.36
N ALA A 93 -25.86 16.84 17.17
CA ALA A 93 -25.18 18.08 17.54
C ALA A 93 -23.85 17.80 18.26
N GLN A 94 -23.80 16.81 19.17
CA GLN A 94 -22.57 16.48 19.89
C GLN A 94 -21.53 15.78 19.00
N LYS A 95 -21.94 14.76 18.25
CA LYS A 95 -21.01 13.83 17.59
C LYS A 95 -20.69 14.22 16.15
N TYR A 96 -21.67 14.69 15.38
CA TYR A 96 -21.57 14.80 13.93
C TYR A 96 -21.41 16.24 13.41
N PHE A 97 -21.94 17.26 14.08
CA PHE A 97 -21.67 18.64 13.70
C PHE A 97 -20.18 18.95 13.77
N ARG A 98 -19.66 19.58 12.73
CA ARG A 98 -18.24 19.93 12.58
C ARG A 98 -17.94 21.36 13.03
N GLY A 99 -16.65 21.67 13.15
CA GLY A 99 -16.16 22.95 13.67
C GLY A 99 -16.03 22.99 15.21
N ARG A 100 -15.18 23.87 15.73
CA ARG A 100 -14.98 24.06 17.19
C ARG A 100 -16.20 24.73 17.80
N MET A 101 -16.58 24.33 19.03
CA MET A 101 -17.79 24.85 19.70
C MET A 101 -17.88 26.38 19.75
N SER A 102 -16.77 27.07 19.88
CA SER A 102 -16.70 28.54 19.96
C SER A 102 -16.43 29.22 18.61
N SER A 103 -16.34 28.46 17.53
CA SER A 103 -16.04 28.99 16.19
C SER A 103 -17.33 29.32 15.43
N PRO A 104 -17.33 30.41 14.62
CA PRO A 104 -18.39 30.66 13.63
C PRO A 104 -18.58 29.53 12.63
N GLU A 105 -17.53 28.73 12.38
CA GLU A 105 -17.53 27.58 11.48
C GLU A 105 -18.23 26.34 12.07
N ARG A 106 -18.68 26.42 13.33
CA ARG A 106 -19.43 25.32 13.98
C ARG A 106 -20.77 25.13 13.30
N GLU A 107 -21.02 23.93 12.76
CA GLU A 107 -22.33 23.57 12.21
C GLU A 107 -23.43 23.71 13.27
N ARG A 108 -24.55 24.29 12.85
CA ARG A 108 -25.74 24.54 13.69
C ARG A 108 -27.01 24.00 13.08
N SER A 109 -26.95 23.44 11.89
CA SER A 109 -28.10 22.92 11.17
C SER A 109 -27.81 21.57 10.53
N VAL A 110 -28.81 20.69 10.54
CA VAL A 110 -28.77 19.44 9.75
C VAL A 110 -28.63 19.74 8.26
N LYS A 111 -29.14 20.90 7.79
CA LYS A 111 -28.93 21.35 6.38
C LYS A 111 -27.44 21.46 6.06
N GLN A 112 -26.66 22.08 6.96
CA GLN A 112 -25.23 22.23 6.75
C GLN A 112 -24.51 20.87 6.75
N MET A 113 -24.88 19.99 7.67
CA MET A 113 -24.26 18.66 7.79
C MET A 113 -24.58 17.77 6.57
N VAL A 114 -25.84 17.71 6.14
CA VAL A 114 -26.26 16.91 4.98
C VAL A 114 -25.74 17.55 3.69
N GLY A 115 -25.88 18.88 3.53
CA GLY A 115 -25.38 19.61 2.36
C GLY A 115 -23.89 19.37 2.14
N ARG A 116 -23.07 19.49 3.19
CA ARG A 116 -21.62 19.20 3.12
C ARG A 116 -21.32 17.83 2.49
N ILE A 117 -22.03 16.79 2.91
CA ILE A 117 -21.82 15.43 2.37
C ILE A 117 -22.30 15.34 0.91
N VAL A 118 -23.52 15.81 0.64
CA VAL A 118 -24.14 15.71 -0.69
C VAL A 118 -23.36 16.50 -1.73
N ASP A 119 -23.03 17.77 -1.41
CA ASP A 119 -22.29 18.65 -2.31
C ASP A 119 -20.89 18.12 -2.62
N THR A 120 -20.25 17.47 -1.63
CA THR A 120 -18.92 16.87 -1.81
C THR A 120 -18.99 15.61 -2.68
N ILE A 121 -19.91 14.69 -2.38
CA ILE A 121 -20.05 13.44 -3.15
C ILE A 121 -20.56 13.75 -4.57
N GLY A 122 -21.50 14.68 -4.73
CA GLY A 122 -21.98 15.14 -6.04
C GLY A 122 -20.85 15.78 -6.87
N GLY A 123 -20.02 16.62 -6.24
CA GLY A 123 -18.83 17.19 -6.87
C GLY A 123 -17.86 16.12 -7.36
N TRP A 124 -17.55 15.15 -6.53
CA TRP A 124 -16.73 14.01 -6.91
C TRP A 124 -17.35 13.18 -8.03
N GLY A 125 -18.67 12.96 -8.00
CA GLY A 125 -19.36 12.23 -9.04
C GLY A 125 -19.24 12.93 -10.41
N ARG A 126 -19.33 14.28 -10.46
CA ARG A 126 -19.09 15.06 -11.67
C ARG A 126 -17.64 14.94 -12.16
N GLU A 127 -16.68 15.11 -11.26
CA GLU A 127 -15.26 14.98 -11.57
C GLU A 127 -14.89 13.58 -12.07
N GLY A 128 -15.50 12.54 -11.48
CA GLY A 128 -15.27 11.13 -11.81
C GLY A 128 -16.06 10.64 -13.05
N GLY A 129 -16.89 11.48 -13.67
CA GLY A 129 -17.66 11.10 -14.86
C GLY A 129 -18.77 10.08 -14.60
N TYR A 130 -19.29 10.02 -13.36
CA TYR A 130 -20.41 9.13 -13.00
C TYR A 130 -21.77 9.59 -13.54
N PHE A 131 -21.86 10.84 -13.99
CA PHE A 131 -23.07 11.44 -14.54
C PHE A 131 -22.84 11.82 -16.00
N ALA A 132 -23.78 11.46 -16.87
CA ALA A 132 -23.71 11.83 -18.29
C ALA A 132 -24.06 13.31 -18.52
N THR A 133 -24.86 13.92 -17.63
CA THR A 133 -25.31 15.32 -17.70
C THR A 133 -25.31 15.98 -16.32
N ASP A 134 -25.25 17.31 -16.29
CA ASP A 134 -25.43 18.08 -15.06
C ASP A 134 -26.81 17.87 -14.43
N ASP A 135 -27.85 17.66 -15.21
CA ASP A 135 -29.20 17.36 -14.75
C ASP A 135 -29.27 16.05 -13.96
N GLU A 136 -28.53 15.01 -14.39
CA GLU A 136 -28.41 13.75 -13.66
C GLU A 136 -27.70 13.93 -12.32
N ALA A 137 -26.63 14.72 -12.29
CA ALA A 137 -25.94 15.06 -11.05
C ALA A 137 -26.85 15.83 -10.08
N GLU A 138 -27.63 16.80 -10.56
CA GLU A 138 -28.60 17.53 -9.73
C GLU A 138 -29.71 16.61 -9.21
N ILE A 139 -30.19 15.68 -10.02
CA ILE A 139 -31.18 14.66 -9.59
C ILE A 139 -30.59 13.81 -8.48
N PHE A 140 -29.41 13.26 -8.69
CA PHE A 140 -28.72 12.43 -7.69
C PHE A 140 -28.51 13.17 -6.37
N GLU A 141 -28.03 14.41 -6.41
CA GLU A 141 -27.84 15.25 -5.21
C GLU A 141 -29.15 15.50 -4.48
N ALA A 142 -30.25 15.81 -5.23
CA ALA A 142 -31.54 16.01 -4.63
C ALA A 142 -32.08 14.73 -3.99
N GLU A 143 -32.02 13.59 -4.66
CA GLU A 143 -32.44 12.27 -4.14
C GLU A 143 -31.66 11.90 -2.90
N LEU A 144 -30.32 12.01 -2.92
CA LEU A 144 -29.46 11.73 -1.77
C LEU A 144 -29.79 12.65 -0.58
N LYS A 145 -30.02 13.94 -0.84
CA LYS A 145 -30.46 14.93 0.16
C LYS A 145 -31.78 14.54 0.82
N ALA A 146 -32.78 14.16 -0.01
CA ALA A 146 -34.09 13.72 0.47
C ALA A 146 -33.98 12.45 1.33
N ILE A 147 -33.22 11.46 0.88
CA ILE A 147 -32.97 10.20 1.63
C ILE A 147 -32.39 10.47 2.99
N LEU A 148 -31.33 11.30 3.06
CA LEU A 148 -30.61 11.56 4.31
C LEU A 148 -31.44 12.40 5.30
N VAL A 149 -32.09 13.48 4.84
CA VAL A 149 -32.85 14.37 5.75
C VAL A 149 -34.11 13.69 6.31
N ASN A 150 -34.76 12.83 5.49
CA ASN A 150 -35.93 12.08 5.91
C ASN A 150 -35.62 10.78 6.66
N GLN A 151 -34.36 10.48 6.89
CA GLN A 151 -33.87 9.28 7.62
C GLN A 151 -34.24 7.96 6.94
N TYR A 152 -34.32 7.92 5.62
CA TYR A 152 -34.42 6.66 4.88
C TYR A 152 -33.13 5.89 4.94
N ALA A 153 -31.99 6.59 4.91
CA ALA A 153 -30.67 6.01 5.08
C ALA A 153 -29.70 6.94 5.84
N SER A 154 -28.56 6.40 6.23
CA SER A 154 -27.46 7.15 6.81
C SER A 154 -26.13 6.47 6.49
N PHE A 155 -25.13 7.28 6.18
CA PHE A 155 -23.75 6.80 6.09
C PHE A 155 -23.18 6.42 7.46
N ASN A 156 -22.08 5.66 7.47
CA ASN A 156 -21.32 5.37 8.67
C ASN A 156 -20.62 6.63 9.23
N SER A 157 -20.17 6.55 10.48
CA SER A 157 -19.54 7.67 11.16
C SER A 157 -18.31 8.26 10.48
N PRO A 158 -17.38 7.49 9.86
CA PRO A 158 -16.25 8.04 9.12
C PRO A 158 -16.66 8.97 7.97
N VAL A 159 -17.69 8.65 7.20
CA VAL A 159 -18.21 9.53 6.15
C VAL A 159 -18.71 10.84 6.74
N TRP A 160 -19.58 10.79 7.77
CA TRP A 160 -20.08 11.99 8.47
C TRP A 160 -18.96 12.83 9.10
N PHE A 161 -17.85 12.20 9.50
CA PHE A 161 -16.74 12.90 10.15
C PHE A 161 -15.79 13.55 9.16
N ASN A 162 -15.51 12.93 8.03
CA ASN A 162 -14.37 13.29 7.19
C ASN A 162 -14.79 13.93 5.88
N VAL A 163 -15.86 13.45 5.21
CA VAL A 163 -16.28 13.93 3.89
C VAL A 163 -16.73 15.39 3.95
N GLY A 164 -16.16 16.22 3.09
CA GLY A 164 -16.43 17.66 3.01
C GLY A 164 -15.94 18.49 4.20
N PHE A 165 -15.21 17.89 5.15
CA PHE A 165 -14.61 18.58 6.27
C PHE A 165 -13.08 18.44 6.30
N GLU A 166 -12.55 17.25 6.12
CA GLU A 166 -11.14 17.03 5.85
C GLU A 166 -10.89 17.30 4.37
N ALA A 167 -9.83 18.02 4.06
CA ALA A 167 -9.48 18.37 2.67
C ALA A 167 -9.30 17.13 1.79
N LYS A 168 -8.89 16.02 2.40
CA LYS A 168 -8.83 14.69 1.80
C LYS A 168 -9.28 13.67 2.84
N PRO A 169 -10.46 13.07 2.71
CA PRO A 169 -10.90 12.00 3.57
C PRO A 169 -9.99 10.78 3.39
N GLN A 170 -9.61 10.13 4.47
CA GLN A 170 -8.65 9.02 4.44
C GLN A 170 -9.35 7.74 4.00
N CYS A 171 -8.94 7.17 2.85
CA CYS A 171 -9.43 5.87 2.39
C CYS A 171 -8.38 5.01 1.67
N SER A 172 -7.45 5.54 0.85
CA SER A 172 -6.38 4.72 0.24
C SER A 172 -5.20 5.58 -0.21
N ALA A 173 -3.97 5.07 -0.11
CA ALA A 173 -2.75 5.68 -0.59
C ALA A 173 -2.30 5.00 -1.88
N CYS A 174 -1.89 5.76 -2.91
CA CYS A 174 -1.61 5.24 -4.23
C CYS A 174 -0.34 5.83 -4.84
N GLN A 175 0.27 5.08 -5.80
CA GLN A 175 1.45 5.49 -6.56
C GLN A 175 1.22 5.38 -8.08
N PRO A 176 1.89 6.21 -8.92
CA PRO A 176 1.75 6.13 -10.37
C PRO A 176 2.36 4.82 -10.92
N TRP A 177 1.88 4.37 -12.06
CA TRP A 177 2.23 3.10 -12.71
C TRP A 177 3.73 2.77 -12.71
N HIS A 178 4.56 3.78 -12.98
CA HIS A 178 6.01 3.64 -13.11
C HIS A 178 6.79 3.77 -11.79
N ALA A 179 6.12 3.93 -10.65
CA ALA A 179 6.79 3.91 -9.35
C ALA A 179 7.40 2.53 -9.10
N LEU A 180 8.68 2.48 -8.78
CA LEU A 180 9.44 1.24 -8.70
C LEU A 180 9.38 0.66 -7.28
N VAL A 181 8.78 -0.51 -7.15
CA VAL A 181 8.75 -1.31 -5.92
C VAL A 181 9.98 -2.21 -5.86
N SER A 182 10.64 -2.24 -4.72
CA SER A 182 11.82 -3.07 -4.51
C SER A 182 11.46 -4.52 -4.21
N THR A 183 11.91 -5.46 -5.04
CA THR A 183 11.69 -6.91 -4.89
C THR A 183 13.04 -7.66 -4.79
N PRO A 184 13.07 -8.91 -4.31
CA PRO A 184 14.30 -9.73 -4.31
C PRO A 184 14.90 -9.96 -5.69
N GLU A 185 14.10 -9.91 -6.75
CA GLU A 185 14.54 -10.09 -8.13
C GLU A 185 14.95 -8.78 -8.81
N GLY A 186 14.63 -7.62 -8.25
CA GLY A 186 14.93 -6.32 -8.83
C GLY A 186 13.88 -5.26 -8.48
N MET A 187 13.82 -4.18 -9.24
CA MET A 187 12.80 -3.13 -9.11
C MET A 187 11.71 -3.33 -10.15
N VAL A 188 10.46 -3.41 -9.72
CA VAL A 188 9.31 -3.67 -10.58
C VAL A 188 8.35 -2.47 -10.52
N PRO A 189 7.89 -1.93 -11.66
CA PRO A 189 6.85 -0.91 -11.65
C PRO A 189 5.60 -1.42 -10.92
N ILE A 190 5.03 -0.57 -10.05
CA ILE A 190 3.85 -0.95 -9.26
C ILE A 190 2.65 -1.27 -10.18
N GLY A 191 2.52 -0.57 -11.31
CA GLY A 191 1.47 -0.86 -12.29
C GLY A 191 1.56 -2.28 -12.83
N LEU A 192 2.78 -2.78 -13.12
CA LEU A 192 2.99 -4.15 -13.60
C LEU A 192 2.63 -5.19 -12.52
N LEU A 193 2.98 -4.92 -11.25
CA LEU A 193 2.60 -5.80 -10.12
C LEU A 193 1.08 -5.93 -9.99
N VAL A 194 0.34 -4.87 -10.32
CA VAL A 194 -1.12 -4.82 -10.24
C VAL A 194 -1.77 -5.44 -11.49
N GLU A 195 -1.32 -5.07 -12.68
CA GLU A 195 -1.88 -5.55 -13.96
C GLU A 195 -1.68 -7.06 -14.18
N GLU A 196 -0.59 -7.62 -13.66
CA GLU A 196 -0.29 -9.06 -13.72
C GLU A 196 -0.76 -9.84 -12.48
N ASP A 197 -1.51 -9.20 -11.56
CA ASP A 197 -2.02 -9.77 -10.31
C ASP A 197 -0.95 -10.55 -9.52
N GLN A 198 0.17 -9.88 -9.22
CA GLN A 198 1.35 -10.48 -8.58
C GLN A 198 1.18 -10.70 -7.06
N VAL A 199 -0.01 -11.13 -6.64
CA VAL A 199 -0.27 -11.55 -5.24
C VAL A 199 0.60 -12.74 -4.88
N GLY A 200 1.19 -12.73 -3.67
CA GLY A 200 2.15 -13.73 -3.20
C GLY A 200 3.62 -13.44 -3.55
N ARG A 201 3.89 -12.45 -4.40
CA ARG A 201 5.26 -12.04 -4.75
C ARG A 201 5.95 -11.38 -3.58
N GLU A 202 7.23 -11.67 -3.39
CA GLU A 202 8.06 -11.07 -2.36
C GLU A 202 8.52 -9.66 -2.77
N VAL A 203 8.42 -8.72 -1.80
CA VAL A 203 8.92 -7.35 -1.93
C VAL A 203 9.68 -6.97 -0.66
N TYR A 204 10.48 -5.90 -0.71
CA TYR A 204 11.18 -5.40 0.47
C TYR A 204 10.35 -4.37 1.22
N ASP A 205 10.39 -4.44 2.56
CA ASP A 205 9.98 -3.38 3.47
C ASP A 205 11.17 -2.79 4.26
N ALA A 206 10.90 -1.93 5.26
CA ALA A 206 11.95 -1.34 6.09
C ALA A 206 12.73 -2.37 6.91
N ASP A 207 12.14 -3.53 7.20
CA ASP A 207 12.69 -4.54 8.11
C ASP A 207 13.22 -5.79 7.40
N GLY A 208 12.77 -6.08 6.17
CA GLY A 208 13.26 -7.23 5.41
C GLY A 208 12.47 -7.53 4.15
N VAL A 209 12.07 -8.79 3.98
CA VAL A 209 11.21 -9.27 2.89
C VAL A 209 9.80 -9.49 3.42
N THR A 210 8.82 -9.01 2.68
CA THR A 210 7.38 -9.19 2.92
C THR A 210 6.72 -9.66 1.62
N ARG A 211 5.45 -10.08 1.64
CA ARG A 211 4.74 -10.55 0.44
C ARG A 211 3.57 -9.64 0.11
N ILE A 212 3.29 -9.51 -1.18
CA ILE A 212 2.08 -8.83 -1.65
C ILE A 212 0.87 -9.72 -1.33
N VAL A 213 -0.10 -9.16 -0.61
CA VAL A 213 -1.36 -9.85 -0.26
C VAL A 213 -2.54 -9.36 -1.07
N ALA A 214 -2.47 -8.14 -1.64
CA ALA A 214 -3.47 -7.61 -2.54
C ALA A 214 -2.87 -6.57 -3.48
N VAL A 215 -3.50 -6.38 -4.64
CA VAL A 215 -3.14 -5.40 -5.66
C VAL A 215 -4.39 -4.64 -6.12
N LYS A 216 -4.25 -3.34 -6.48
CA LYS A 216 -5.39 -2.52 -6.92
C LYS A 216 -4.98 -1.41 -7.86
N ALA A 217 -5.69 -1.27 -8.99
CA ALA A 217 -5.67 -0.06 -9.82
C ALA A 217 -6.69 0.96 -9.26
N ASN A 218 -6.25 2.20 -9.03
CA ASN A 218 -7.06 3.23 -8.36
C ASN A 218 -7.40 4.42 -9.29
N GLY A 219 -7.27 4.25 -10.59
CA GLY A 219 -7.62 5.23 -11.62
C GLY A 219 -6.77 6.50 -11.58
N LEU A 220 -7.30 7.58 -12.13
CA LEU A 220 -6.60 8.86 -12.29
C LEU A 220 -6.61 9.67 -10.99
N LYS A 221 -5.41 10.01 -10.44
CA LYS A 221 -5.25 10.88 -9.25
C LYS A 221 -4.09 11.86 -9.43
N GLU A 222 -4.13 12.99 -8.69
CA GLU A 222 -2.99 13.90 -8.62
C GLU A 222 -1.80 13.25 -7.93
N VAL A 223 -0.63 13.34 -8.57
CA VAL A 223 0.61 12.76 -8.08
C VAL A 223 1.62 13.86 -7.75
N PHE A 224 2.31 13.71 -6.64
CA PHE A 224 3.38 14.60 -6.19
C PHE A 224 4.72 13.89 -6.25
N ARG A 225 5.74 14.61 -6.72
CA ARG A 225 7.13 14.17 -6.67
C ARG A 225 7.83 14.84 -5.49
N VAL A 226 8.24 14.05 -4.52
CA VAL A 226 9.04 14.48 -3.36
C VAL A 226 10.50 14.22 -3.65
N SER A 227 11.28 15.26 -3.89
CA SER A 227 12.70 15.16 -4.24
C SER A 227 13.59 15.33 -3.02
N LEU A 228 14.59 14.47 -2.88
CA LEU A 228 15.53 14.44 -1.77
C LEU A 228 16.89 15.05 -2.15
N ARG A 229 17.66 15.55 -1.17
CA ARG A 229 18.96 16.21 -1.38
C ARG A 229 20.00 15.33 -2.08
N ASN A 230 19.93 14.02 -1.93
CA ASN A 230 20.80 13.09 -2.66
C ASN A 230 20.35 12.87 -4.11
N GLY A 231 19.19 13.40 -4.52
CA GLY A 231 18.57 13.25 -5.83
C GLY A 231 17.59 12.08 -5.94
N SER A 232 17.47 11.22 -4.93
CA SER A 232 16.36 10.25 -4.87
C SER A 232 15.02 10.97 -4.78
N PHE A 233 13.95 10.30 -5.17
CA PHE A 233 12.60 10.86 -5.12
C PHE A 233 11.57 9.76 -4.84
N VAL A 234 10.39 10.18 -4.39
CA VAL A 234 9.19 9.36 -4.31
C VAL A 234 8.09 10.06 -5.07
N GLU A 235 7.34 9.32 -5.86
CA GLU A 235 6.13 9.78 -6.54
C GLU A 235 4.93 9.03 -5.96
N ALA A 236 3.99 9.80 -5.44
CA ALA A 236 2.80 9.25 -4.81
C ALA A 236 1.67 10.29 -4.77
N THR A 237 0.45 9.84 -4.52
CA THR A 237 -0.68 10.75 -4.26
C THR A 237 -0.45 11.55 -2.98
N GLY A 238 -1.10 12.71 -2.85
CA GLY A 238 -0.91 13.60 -1.70
C GLY A 238 -1.26 12.96 -0.36
N ASP A 239 -2.19 12.02 -0.34
CA ASP A 239 -2.63 11.25 0.81
C ASP A 239 -1.69 10.09 1.17
N HIS A 240 -0.80 9.70 0.28
CA HIS A 240 0.17 8.62 0.51
C HIS A 240 1.06 8.92 1.73
N VAL A 241 1.26 7.91 2.59
CA VAL A 241 1.95 8.09 3.88
C VAL A 241 3.39 7.59 3.77
N VAL A 242 4.33 8.44 4.15
CA VAL A 242 5.77 8.17 4.11
C VAL A 242 6.42 8.41 5.47
N LYS A 243 7.52 7.74 5.74
CA LYS A 243 8.26 7.87 7.00
C LYS A 243 9.18 9.11 6.95
N ALA A 244 8.81 10.17 7.68
CA ALA A 244 9.54 11.45 7.65
C ALA A 244 9.80 12.03 9.04
N VAL A 245 10.82 12.92 9.12
CA VAL A 245 11.24 13.61 10.35
C VAL A 245 10.99 15.10 10.19
N HIS A 246 10.15 15.68 11.03
CA HIS A 246 9.83 17.11 11.03
C HIS A 246 11.08 17.95 11.37
N LYS A 247 11.20 19.18 10.80
CA LYS A 247 12.35 20.10 10.97
C LYS A 247 12.84 20.28 12.43
N ARG A 248 11.93 20.23 13.39
CA ARG A 248 12.20 20.48 14.82
C ARG A 248 12.17 19.23 15.68
N ARG A 249 12.05 18.03 15.08
CA ARG A 249 11.98 16.75 15.78
C ARG A 249 13.17 15.87 15.40
N THR A 250 13.49 14.91 16.24
CA THR A 250 14.54 13.91 16.01
C THR A 250 13.96 12.52 15.75
N GLN A 251 12.70 12.30 16.10
CA GLN A 251 12.03 11.01 15.90
C GLN A 251 11.22 11.05 14.60
N PRO A 252 11.26 9.99 13.78
CA PRO A 252 10.45 9.86 12.61
C PRO A 252 8.97 9.67 12.97
N SER A 253 8.10 10.07 12.06
CA SER A 253 6.67 9.80 12.10
C SER A 253 6.16 9.54 10.70
N TRP A 254 5.11 8.76 10.57
CA TRP A 254 4.38 8.63 9.34
C TRP A 254 3.69 9.96 9.04
N MET A 255 3.89 10.50 7.85
CA MET A 255 3.37 11.78 7.39
C MET A 255 2.84 11.62 5.96
N ARG A 256 1.75 12.28 5.65
CA ARG A 256 1.21 12.33 4.29
C ARG A 256 2.13 13.14 3.38
N VAL A 257 2.15 12.80 2.11
CA VAL A 257 2.96 13.52 1.10
C VAL A 257 2.56 14.99 1.01
N ASP A 258 1.27 15.31 1.11
CA ASP A 258 0.76 16.70 1.09
C ASP A 258 1.04 17.50 2.38
N GLU A 259 1.41 16.85 3.48
CA GLU A 259 1.86 17.48 4.73
C GLU A 259 3.37 17.76 4.76
N LEU A 260 4.12 17.19 3.84
CA LEU A 260 5.58 17.35 3.78
C LEU A 260 5.97 18.80 3.41
N GLN A 261 7.14 19.22 3.83
CA GLN A 261 7.70 20.52 3.52
C GLN A 261 9.19 20.42 3.24
N ALA A 262 9.68 21.22 2.30
CA ALA A 262 11.13 21.34 2.06
C ALA A 262 11.87 21.65 3.37
N GLY A 263 12.99 20.95 3.61
CA GLY A 263 13.78 20.98 4.84
C GLY A 263 13.34 20.00 5.93
N MET A 264 12.25 19.23 5.77
CA MET A 264 12.02 17.97 6.49
C MET A 264 12.97 16.89 5.96
N ARG A 265 13.06 15.76 6.64
CA ARG A 265 13.93 14.65 6.24
C ARG A 265 13.10 13.38 6.08
N MET A 266 13.43 12.56 5.11
CA MET A 266 12.83 11.23 4.91
C MET A 266 13.82 10.14 5.28
N HIS A 267 13.31 9.03 5.77
CA HIS A 267 14.08 7.82 6.01
C HIS A 267 14.33 7.10 4.68
N LEU A 268 15.59 6.85 4.38
CA LEU A 268 16.05 6.11 3.22
C LEU A 268 16.79 4.85 3.68
N HIS A 269 16.49 3.69 3.09
CA HIS A 269 17.08 2.39 3.38
C HIS A 269 18.03 1.95 2.24
N PRO A 270 19.24 2.51 2.12
CA PRO A 270 20.09 2.36 0.94
C PRO A 270 20.61 0.95 0.71
N HIS A 271 20.54 0.07 1.70
CA HIS A 271 21.10 -1.28 1.62
C HIS A 271 20.04 -2.39 1.83
N ARG A 272 18.75 -2.05 2.01
CA ARG A 272 17.70 -3.05 2.26
C ARG A 272 17.25 -3.73 0.98
N ALA A 273 16.88 -2.96 -0.02
CA ALA A 273 16.45 -3.46 -1.30
C ALA A 273 17.67 -3.93 -2.12
N LYS A 274 18.11 -5.13 -1.87
CA LYS A 274 19.17 -5.80 -2.64
C LYS A 274 18.58 -6.98 -3.36
N VAL A 275 18.94 -7.18 -4.60
CA VAL A 275 18.73 -8.46 -5.27
C VAL A 275 19.40 -9.55 -4.43
N ALA A 276 18.70 -10.66 -4.17
CA ALA A 276 19.15 -11.73 -3.30
C ALA A 276 20.58 -12.18 -3.65
N GLU A 277 21.45 -12.31 -2.64
CA GLU A 277 22.78 -12.84 -2.82
C GLU A 277 22.67 -14.33 -3.20
N ARG A 278 22.71 -14.65 -4.50
CA ARG A 278 23.24 -15.94 -4.90
C ARG A 278 24.72 -15.92 -4.53
N ALA A 279 25.18 -16.93 -3.82
CA ALA A 279 26.50 -17.01 -3.23
C ALA A 279 27.58 -16.41 -4.15
N LEU A 280 28.11 -15.25 -3.75
CA LEU A 280 29.17 -14.56 -4.46
C LEU A 280 30.48 -15.35 -4.30
N VAL A 281 30.83 -16.10 -5.30
CA VAL A 281 32.22 -16.52 -5.48
C VAL A 281 32.91 -15.39 -6.23
N GLY A 282 33.70 -14.58 -5.50
CA GLY A 282 34.72 -13.66 -5.96
C GLY A 282 34.45 -12.81 -7.19
N VAL A 283 33.91 -11.60 -7.05
CA VAL A 283 33.72 -10.65 -8.13
C VAL A 283 34.85 -9.59 -8.13
N GLY A 284 36.05 -10.05 -8.42
CA GLY A 284 37.09 -9.19 -9.00
C GLY A 284 37.28 -9.69 -10.44
N GLY A 285 36.99 -8.89 -11.46
CA GLY A 285 37.26 -9.18 -12.88
C GLY A 285 36.63 -10.43 -13.52
N ASP A 286 36.41 -11.49 -12.77
CA ASP A 286 36.05 -12.83 -13.22
C ASP A 286 34.58 -13.21 -12.98
N GLY A 287 33.72 -12.32 -12.49
CA GLY A 287 32.35 -12.64 -12.11
C GLY A 287 31.47 -13.11 -13.28
N MET A 288 31.72 -12.61 -14.48
CA MET A 288 31.03 -13.10 -15.67
C MET A 288 31.51 -14.50 -16.12
N GLN A 289 32.72 -14.92 -15.75
CA GLN A 289 33.24 -16.26 -16.05
C GLN A 289 32.63 -17.35 -15.16
N ALA A 290 32.00 -16.97 -14.04
CA ALA A 290 31.35 -17.91 -13.15
C ALA A 290 29.86 -18.15 -13.50
N LEU A 291 29.28 -17.42 -14.49
CA LEU A 291 27.92 -17.61 -14.97
C LEU A 291 27.83 -18.75 -15.98
N ASP A 292 26.75 -19.52 -15.94
CA ASP A 292 26.45 -20.61 -16.84
C ASP A 292 25.56 -20.15 -18.01
N GLY A 293 25.84 -20.69 -19.21
CA GLY A 293 24.99 -20.74 -20.41
C GLY A 293 24.28 -19.41 -20.74
N GLU A 294 22.95 -19.38 -20.58
CA GLU A 294 22.11 -18.26 -20.97
C GLU A 294 22.33 -17.00 -20.09
N ASP A 295 22.63 -17.16 -18.80
CA ASP A 295 22.85 -16.01 -17.88
C ASP A 295 24.11 -15.23 -18.29
N ARG A 296 25.13 -15.94 -18.78
CA ARG A 296 26.34 -15.31 -19.29
C ARG A 296 26.09 -14.53 -20.57
N VAL A 297 25.25 -15.04 -21.47
CA VAL A 297 24.87 -14.35 -22.72
C VAL A 297 24.07 -13.08 -22.39
N ARG A 298 23.12 -13.14 -21.46
CA ARG A 298 22.33 -11.97 -21.03
C ARG A 298 23.20 -10.88 -20.40
N ALA A 299 24.15 -11.26 -19.55
CA ALA A 299 25.09 -10.30 -18.97
C ALA A 299 25.99 -9.68 -20.06
N ALA A 300 26.39 -10.45 -21.06
CA ALA A 300 27.14 -9.95 -22.23
C ALA A 300 26.30 -8.98 -23.08
N GLU A 301 25.02 -9.27 -23.30
CA GLU A 301 24.10 -8.33 -23.97
C GLU A 301 23.99 -7.03 -23.20
N ALA A 302 23.82 -7.08 -21.87
CA ALA A 302 23.75 -5.90 -21.01
C ALA A 302 25.04 -5.06 -21.08
N ALA A 303 26.20 -5.71 -21.08
CA ALA A 303 27.50 -5.05 -21.24
C ALA A 303 27.62 -4.32 -22.59
N LEU A 304 27.25 -4.97 -23.69
CA LEU A 304 27.25 -4.37 -25.01
C LEU A 304 26.25 -3.21 -25.14
N ALA A 305 25.07 -3.38 -24.59
CA ALA A 305 24.03 -2.34 -24.60
C ALA A 305 24.53 -1.08 -23.85
N GLY A 306 25.10 -1.24 -22.67
CA GLY A 306 25.70 -0.14 -21.91
C GLY A 306 26.81 0.58 -22.68
N TRP A 307 27.69 -0.15 -23.34
CA TRP A 307 28.75 0.45 -24.15
C TRP A 307 28.21 1.24 -25.33
N LEU A 308 27.21 0.68 -26.06
CA LEU A 308 26.58 1.35 -27.20
C LEU A 308 25.84 2.64 -26.82
N GLN A 309 25.28 2.69 -25.62
CA GLN A 309 24.62 3.90 -25.14
C GLN A 309 25.59 5.01 -24.75
N ALA A 310 26.76 4.65 -24.19
CA ALA A 310 27.78 5.58 -23.76
C ALA A 310 28.73 6.00 -24.92
N ASP A 311 29.59 5.11 -25.37
CA ASP A 311 30.62 5.36 -26.41
C ASP A 311 30.38 4.54 -27.70
N GLY A 312 29.12 4.34 -28.05
CA GLY A 312 28.74 3.60 -29.25
C GLY A 312 27.89 4.40 -30.21
N PHE A 313 27.71 3.81 -31.41
CA PHE A 313 26.84 4.34 -32.46
C PHE A 313 25.90 3.23 -32.95
N VAL A 314 24.63 3.55 -33.07
CA VAL A 314 23.64 2.71 -33.76
C VAL A 314 23.02 3.53 -34.90
N GLY A 315 23.15 3.07 -36.10
CA GLY A 315 22.66 3.72 -37.31
C GLY A 315 21.75 2.83 -38.12
N GLN A 316 20.64 3.37 -38.58
CA GLN A 316 19.78 2.77 -39.59
C GLN A 316 19.74 3.70 -40.78
N TYR A 317 20.09 3.17 -41.95
CA TYR A 317 20.13 3.93 -43.20
C TYR A 317 18.86 3.64 -44.01
N GLU A 318 18.04 4.67 -44.21
CA GLU A 318 16.82 4.58 -45.05
C GLU A 318 17.09 4.65 -46.55
N GLN A 319 18.24 5.21 -46.96
CA GLN A 319 18.61 5.44 -48.36
C GLN A 319 20.04 4.97 -48.67
N GLY A 320 20.26 4.38 -49.83
CA GLY A 320 21.56 3.91 -50.32
C GLY A 320 21.62 2.40 -50.56
N THR A 321 22.80 1.91 -51.02
CA THR A 321 23.04 0.49 -51.30
C THR A 321 23.13 -0.38 -50.05
N ASN A 322 23.31 0.22 -48.86
CA ASN A 322 23.42 -0.46 -47.58
C ASN A 322 22.28 0.00 -46.65
N ARG A 323 21.15 -0.69 -46.74
CA ARG A 323 19.97 -0.45 -45.84
C ARG A 323 20.07 -1.23 -44.52
N SER A 324 21.20 -1.89 -44.27
CA SER A 324 21.36 -2.69 -43.06
C SER A 324 21.60 -1.86 -41.81
N LEU A 325 21.10 -2.34 -40.69
CA LEU A 325 21.40 -1.81 -39.35
C LEU A 325 22.91 -1.89 -39.10
N THR A 326 23.49 -0.87 -38.49
CA THR A 326 24.91 -0.80 -38.14
C THR A 326 25.02 -0.49 -36.64
N ILE A 327 25.82 -1.28 -35.92
CA ILE A 327 26.30 -0.92 -34.59
C ILE A 327 27.81 -0.72 -34.60
N GLU A 328 28.30 0.27 -33.84
CA GLU A 328 29.73 0.58 -33.76
C GLU A 328 30.11 0.84 -32.29
N PHE A 329 31.18 0.18 -31.88
CA PHE A 329 31.79 0.38 -30.57
C PHE A 329 33.08 1.17 -30.74
N GLN A 330 33.28 2.21 -29.92
CA GLN A 330 34.55 2.92 -29.85
C GLN A 330 35.26 2.53 -28.57
N VAL A 331 36.52 2.14 -28.62
CA VAL A 331 37.35 1.70 -27.51
C VAL A 331 38.70 2.47 -27.54
N ALA A 332 39.22 2.82 -26.34
CA ALA A 332 40.39 3.68 -26.25
C ALA A 332 41.71 2.94 -25.89
N ASN A 333 41.64 1.71 -25.48
CA ASN A 333 42.76 0.86 -25.08
C ASN A 333 42.51 -0.62 -25.29
N ASP A 334 43.50 -1.46 -25.01
CA ASP A 334 43.43 -2.91 -25.22
C ASP A 334 42.48 -3.59 -24.24
N ASP A 335 42.43 -3.19 -22.96
CA ASP A 335 41.50 -3.76 -21.95
C ASP A 335 40.03 -3.59 -22.42
N GLU A 336 39.67 -2.42 -22.93
CA GLU A 336 38.35 -2.11 -23.46
C GLU A 336 38.04 -2.92 -24.75
N TYR A 337 39.05 -3.06 -25.60
CA TYR A 337 38.92 -3.84 -26.82
C TYR A 337 38.64 -5.32 -26.52
N GLU A 338 39.41 -5.91 -25.62
CA GLU A 338 39.21 -7.29 -25.19
C GLU A 338 37.82 -7.49 -24.56
N TRP A 339 37.42 -6.60 -23.67
CA TRP A 339 36.09 -6.60 -23.06
C TRP A 339 34.96 -6.61 -24.09
N VAL A 340 35.01 -5.72 -25.06
CA VAL A 340 33.96 -5.64 -26.10
C VAL A 340 34.00 -6.87 -27.01
N ILE A 341 35.18 -7.36 -27.40
CA ILE A 341 35.31 -8.56 -28.26
C ILE A 341 34.79 -9.81 -27.55
N ASP A 342 35.15 -10.03 -26.28
CA ASP A 342 34.68 -11.19 -25.51
C ASP A 342 33.18 -11.26 -25.43
N ASN A 343 32.53 -10.10 -25.16
CA ASN A 343 31.06 -10.02 -25.09
C ASN A 343 30.43 -10.20 -26.50
N LEU A 344 31.05 -9.66 -27.55
CA LEU A 344 30.58 -9.88 -28.92
C LEU A 344 30.69 -11.34 -29.36
N GLU A 345 31.69 -12.10 -28.88
CA GLU A 345 31.84 -13.55 -29.16
C GLU A 345 30.71 -14.37 -28.54
N LEU A 346 30.16 -13.93 -27.40
CA LEU A 346 29.05 -14.59 -26.75
C LEU A 346 27.69 -14.24 -27.40
N VAL A 347 27.50 -12.98 -27.76
CA VAL A 347 26.18 -12.50 -28.23
C VAL A 347 26.05 -12.66 -29.76
N PHE A 348 27.11 -12.39 -30.50
CA PHE A 348 27.12 -12.40 -31.97
C PHE A 348 28.30 -13.22 -32.55
N PRO A 349 28.39 -14.53 -32.26
CA PRO A 349 29.52 -15.38 -32.69
C PRO A 349 29.71 -15.40 -34.22
N ASP A 350 28.60 -15.40 -34.96
CA ASP A 350 28.60 -15.56 -36.42
C ASP A 350 28.58 -14.24 -37.21
N VAL A 351 28.48 -13.08 -36.50
CA VAL A 351 28.43 -11.77 -37.16
C VAL A 351 29.84 -11.25 -37.42
N HIS A 352 30.15 -10.92 -38.70
CA HIS A 352 31.46 -10.41 -39.08
C HIS A 352 31.75 -9.03 -38.44
N ARG A 353 32.96 -8.87 -37.90
CA ARG A 353 33.44 -7.68 -37.19
C ARG A 353 34.44 -6.93 -38.07
N HIS A 354 34.16 -5.65 -38.32
CA HIS A 354 35.09 -4.75 -39.01
C HIS A 354 35.82 -3.88 -37.98
N VAL A 355 37.09 -4.20 -37.75
CA VAL A 355 37.92 -3.43 -36.78
C VAL A 355 38.80 -2.46 -37.58
N ARG A 356 38.79 -1.18 -37.13
CA ARG A 356 39.62 -0.12 -37.70
C ARG A 356 40.29 0.68 -36.57
N GLU A 357 41.62 0.87 -36.74
CA GLU A 357 42.37 1.80 -35.87
C GLU A 357 41.97 3.25 -36.16
N VAL A 358 41.84 4.05 -35.12
CA VAL A 358 41.58 5.51 -35.19
C VAL A 358 42.80 6.25 -34.76
N PRO A 359 43.38 7.12 -35.65
CA PRO A 359 44.53 7.93 -35.29
C PRO A 359 44.19 8.88 -34.13
N THR A 360 45.02 8.87 -33.12
CA THR A 360 44.93 9.78 -31.97
C THR A 360 46.16 10.72 -31.89
N GLN A 361 45.99 11.89 -31.26
CA GLN A 361 47.13 12.78 -31.01
C GLN A 361 48.04 12.26 -29.88
N ASP A 362 47.52 11.42 -29.02
CA ASP A 362 48.23 10.79 -27.91
C ASP A 362 48.63 9.36 -28.35
N SER A 363 49.90 9.12 -28.56
CA SER A 363 50.46 7.86 -28.99
C SER A 363 50.35 6.72 -27.94
N SER A 364 49.95 7.01 -26.73
CA SER A 364 49.67 6.04 -25.67
C SER A 364 48.25 5.43 -25.76
N LEU A 365 47.36 5.98 -26.58
CA LEU A 365 45.98 5.53 -26.76
C LEU A 365 45.87 4.70 -28.05
N HIS A 366 45.43 3.44 -27.89
CA HIS A 366 45.16 2.51 -29.01
C HIS A 366 43.65 2.51 -29.33
N CYS A 367 43.15 3.64 -29.87
CA CYS A 367 41.71 3.76 -30.18
C CYS A 367 41.36 2.88 -31.41
N ARG A 368 40.28 2.06 -31.24
CA ARG A 368 39.73 1.22 -32.32
C ARG A 368 38.22 1.45 -32.42
N ARG A 369 37.70 1.24 -33.62
CA ARG A 369 36.27 1.14 -33.91
C ARG A 369 35.94 -0.27 -34.37
N ILE A 370 34.96 -0.87 -33.72
CA ILE A 370 34.47 -2.21 -34.02
C ILE A 370 33.07 -2.06 -34.57
N ARG A 371 32.87 -2.43 -35.88
CA ARG A 371 31.59 -2.32 -36.55
C ARG A 371 31.03 -3.68 -36.91
N LEU A 372 29.70 -3.82 -36.68
CA LEU A 372 28.90 -4.94 -37.16
C LEU A 372 27.76 -4.43 -38.04
N TYR A 373 27.37 -5.23 -39.02
CA TYR A 373 26.29 -4.89 -39.95
C TYR A 373 25.34 -6.08 -40.06
N GLY A 374 24.08 -5.83 -40.25
CA GLY A 374 23.10 -6.86 -40.58
C GLY A 374 21.77 -6.68 -39.87
N GLU A 375 20.77 -7.37 -40.39
CA GLU A 375 19.43 -7.41 -39.79
C GLU A 375 19.40 -8.28 -38.52
N ASP A 376 20.33 -9.21 -38.35
CA ASP A 376 20.49 -10.04 -37.16
C ASP A 376 20.72 -9.21 -35.89
N LEU A 377 21.16 -7.96 -36.05
CA LEU A 377 21.34 -7.02 -34.94
C LEU A 377 20.02 -6.36 -34.45
N ARG A 378 18.94 -6.42 -35.27
CA ARG A 378 17.70 -5.67 -35.04
C ARG A 378 17.03 -6.07 -33.72
N GLY A 379 16.88 -7.36 -33.48
CA GLY A 379 16.26 -7.86 -32.25
C GLY A 379 16.97 -7.39 -30.98
N PHE A 380 18.31 -7.30 -31.01
CA PHE A 380 19.10 -6.76 -29.91
C PHE A 380 18.89 -5.24 -29.75
N VAL A 381 18.98 -4.48 -30.87
CA VAL A 381 18.85 -3.02 -30.83
C VAL A 381 17.45 -2.55 -30.34
N GLU A 382 16.40 -3.25 -30.79
CA GLU A 382 15.02 -2.96 -30.38
C GLU A 382 14.77 -3.36 -28.92
N ARG A 383 15.13 -4.57 -28.53
CA ARG A 383 14.97 -5.11 -27.17
C ARG A 383 15.67 -4.22 -26.13
N TRP A 384 16.87 -3.72 -26.44
CA TRP A 384 17.66 -2.86 -25.59
C TRP A 384 17.42 -1.36 -25.82
N GLN A 385 16.44 -0.97 -26.62
CA GLN A 385 16.04 0.43 -26.87
C GLN A 385 17.21 1.34 -27.29
N LEU A 386 18.16 0.83 -28.11
CA LEU A 386 19.43 1.48 -28.41
C LEU A 386 19.36 2.59 -29.48
N LEU A 387 18.16 3.00 -29.91
CA LEU A 387 17.96 4.11 -30.84
C LEU A 387 17.82 5.48 -30.15
N LEU A 388 17.56 5.51 -28.84
CA LEU A 388 17.50 6.74 -28.07
C LEU A 388 18.86 7.47 -28.05
N ARG A 389 18.83 8.83 -28.10
CA ARG A 389 20.05 9.64 -28.16
C ARG A 389 19.91 10.95 -27.36
N GLY A 390 21.07 11.50 -26.96
CA GLY A 390 21.15 12.82 -26.33
C GLY A 390 20.39 12.88 -25.02
N THR A 391 19.50 13.86 -24.89
CA THR A 391 18.70 14.06 -23.66
C THR A 391 17.58 13.02 -23.50
N ALA A 392 17.25 12.26 -24.55
CA ALA A 392 16.25 11.19 -24.49
C ALA A 392 16.81 9.84 -23.97
N LEU A 393 18.15 9.73 -23.78
CA LEU A 393 18.76 8.52 -23.23
C LEU A 393 18.19 8.18 -21.84
N ARG A 394 17.94 6.90 -21.64
CA ARG A 394 17.51 6.30 -20.37
C ARG A 394 18.02 4.86 -20.27
N VAL A 395 17.95 4.28 -19.11
CA VAL A 395 18.21 2.86 -18.90
C VAL A 395 17.17 2.02 -19.66
N PRO A 396 17.58 0.97 -20.40
CA PRO A 396 16.66 0.05 -21.05
C PRO A 396 15.70 -0.61 -20.07
N GLU A 397 14.43 -0.75 -20.45
CA GLU A 397 13.38 -1.29 -19.55
C GLU A 397 13.69 -2.69 -19.03
N LEU A 398 14.35 -3.53 -19.82
CA LEU A 398 14.79 -4.86 -19.41
C LEU A 398 15.62 -4.88 -18.12
N LEU A 399 16.38 -3.81 -17.84
CA LEU A 399 17.25 -3.78 -16.66
C LEU A 399 16.50 -3.65 -15.33
N TRP A 400 15.24 -3.27 -15.34
CA TRP A 400 14.46 -3.16 -14.09
C TRP A 400 14.15 -4.53 -13.48
N THR A 401 14.05 -5.57 -14.30
CA THR A 401 13.82 -6.97 -13.88
C THR A 401 15.03 -7.88 -14.13
N ALA A 402 16.18 -7.29 -14.48
CA ALA A 402 17.41 -8.02 -14.77
C ALA A 402 18.10 -8.53 -13.50
N SER A 403 18.89 -9.57 -13.67
CA SER A 403 19.75 -10.08 -12.59
C SER A 403 20.81 -9.04 -12.16
N ARG A 404 21.35 -9.25 -10.98
CA ARG A 404 22.42 -8.41 -10.41
C ARG A 404 23.65 -8.35 -11.34
N GLU A 405 23.98 -9.45 -11.97
CA GLU A 405 25.11 -9.61 -12.89
C GLU A 405 24.89 -8.82 -14.17
N GLU A 406 23.68 -8.86 -14.74
CA GLU A 406 23.31 -8.06 -15.92
C GLU A 406 23.38 -6.56 -15.60
N ILE A 407 22.82 -6.12 -14.48
CA ILE A 407 22.88 -4.71 -14.02
C ILE A 407 24.33 -4.30 -13.82
N ALA A 408 25.15 -5.13 -13.16
CA ALA A 408 26.56 -4.83 -12.93
C ALA A 408 27.36 -4.75 -14.24
N ALA A 409 27.11 -5.64 -15.19
CA ALA A 409 27.76 -5.64 -16.50
C ALA A 409 27.42 -4.37 -17.31
N TYR A 410 26.15 -3.96 -17.32
CA TYR A 410 25.70 -2.71 -17.91
C TYR A 410 26.36 -1.49 -17.27
N LEU A 411 26.32 -1.40 -15.93
CA LEU A 411 26.93 -0.28 -15.19
C LEU A 411 28.44 -0.24 -15.40
N ARG A 412 29.12 -1.38 -15.44
CA ARG A 412 30.56 -1.46 -15.70
C ARG A 412 30.92 -0.83 -17.05
N SER A 413 30.13 -1.11 -18.08
CA SER A 413 30.33 -0.56 -19.41
C SER A 413 30.12 0.96 -19.46
N ILE A 414 29.01 1.48 -18.92
CA ILE A 414 28.74 2.93 -18.95
C ILE A 414 29.71 3.72 -18.07
N PHE A 415 30.11 3.18 -16.90
CA PHE A 415 31.12 3.81 -16.08
C PHE A 415 32.53 3.72 -16.70
N GLN A 416 32.85 2.64 -17.43
CA GLN A 416 34.10 2.58 -18.16
C GLN A 416 34.15 3.62 -19.27
N ALA A 417 33.11 3.79 -20.04
CA ALA A 417 33.04 4.76 -21.13
C ALA A 417 32.99 6.21 -20.59
N ASP A 418 31.91 6.62 -19.99
CA ASP A 418 31.64 8.02 -19.57
C ASP A 418 31.91 8.32 -18.08
N GLY A 419 32.25 7.32 -17.28
CA GLY A 419 32.55 7.51 -15.87
C GLY A 419 34.03 7.88 -15.60
N TYR A 420 34.28 8.41 -14.40
CA TYR A 420 35.63 8.73 -13.97
C TYR A 420 35.83 8.56 -12.47
N VAL A 421 37.10 8.40 -12.05
CA VAL A 421 37.54 8.44 -10.66
C VAL A 421 38.29 9.73 -10.40
N SER A 422 37.95 10.45 -9.35
CA SER A 422 38.62 11.70 -8.93
C SER A 422 39.10 11.54 -7.50
N ILE A 423 40.35 11.78 -7.26
CA ILE A 423 40.98 11.87 -5.95
C ILE A 423 41.48 13.30 -5.76
N ARG A 424 41.05 13.95 -4.68
CA ARG A 424 41.45 15.30 -4.32
C ARG A 424 42.19 15.28 -2.99
N ARG A 425 43.36 15.88 -2.98
CA ARG A 425 44.17 16.10 -1.78
C ARG A 425 44.29 17.60 -1.54
N GLU A 426 43.85 18.05 -0.39
CA GLU A 426 43.87 19.48 -0.02
C GLU A 426 45.14 19.82 0.78
N SER A 427 45.54 21.07 0.74
CA SER A 427 46.71 21.56 1.47
C SER A 427 46.62 21.44 2.99
N ASN A 428 45.40 21.35 3.54
CA ASN A 428 45.12 21.12 4.95
C ASN A 428 45.22 19.63 5.37
N GLY A 429 45.59 18.73 4.43
CA GLY A 429 45.70 17.28 4.66
C GLY A 429 44.43 16.50 4.52
N ASN A 430 43.30 17.12 4.16
CA ASN A 430 42.07 16.42 3.86
C ASN A 430 42.18 15.72 2.49
N GLU A 431 41.72 14.48 2.46
CA GLU A 431 41.66 13.69 1.25
C GLU A 431 40.20 13.26 0.95
N SER A 432 39.82 13.31 -0.31
CA SER A 432 38.52 12.88 -0.75
C SER A 432 38.60 12.15 -2.10
N GLY A 433 37.78 11.09 -2.25
CA GLY A 433 37.69 10.33 -3.48
C GLY A 433 36.23 10.18 -3.90
N ARG A 434 35.99 10.11 -5.20
CA ARG A 434 34.67 9.80 -5.76
C ARG A 434 34.78 9.04 -7.08
N VAL A 435 33.79 8.22 -7.31
CA VAL A 435 33.47 7.65 -8.62
C VAL A 435 32.28 8.44 -9.14
N ALA A 436 32.27 8.81 -10.40
CA ALA A 436 31.17 9.55 -10.97
C ALA A 436 30.91 9.16 -12.44
N PHE A 437 29.66 9.30 -12.84
CA PHE A 437 29.16 9.17 -14.22
C PHE A 437 28.39 10.44 -14.54
N ALA A 438 28.70 11.08 -15.70
CA ALA A 438 28.19 12.41 -16.00
C ALA A 438 27.82 12.57 -17.47
N VAL A 439 26.55 12.84 -17.75
CA VAL A 439 25.98 12.96 -19.10
C VAL A 439 24.95 14.09 -19.18
N ILE A 440 24.47 14.42 -20.39
CA ILE A 440 23.48 15.48 -20.62
C ILE A 440 22.03 15.01 -20.39
N SER A 441 21.76 13.70 -20.31
CA SER A 441 20.43 13.17 -19.99
C SER A 441 20.22 13.13 -18.49
N GLU A 442 19.29 13.93 -18.00
CA GLU A 442 18.85 13.90 -16.59
C GLU A 442 18.21 12.54 -16.25
N ARG A 443 17.34 12.06 -17.12
CA ARG A 443 16.61 10.82 -16.96
C ARG A 443 17.55 9.62 -16.85
N TRP A 444 18.57 9.56 -17.70
CA TRP A 444 19.54 8.46 -17.66
C TRP A 444 20.33 8.45 -16.34
N VAL A 445 20.73 9.63 -15.83
CA VAL A 445 21.41 9.73 -14.52
C VAL A 445 20.47 9.37 -13.35
N GLU A 446 19.17 9.69 -13.45
CA GLU A 446 18.15 9.21 -12.48
C GLU A 446 18.07 7.69 -12.47
N ASP A 447 17.90 7.09 -13.65
CA ASP A 447 17.80 5.66 -13.83
C ASP A 447 19.07 4.93 -13.35
N VAL A 448 20.26 5.46 -13.64
CA VAL A 448 21.53 4.91 -13.14
C VAL A 448 21.64 4.98 -11.62
N GLN A 449 21.14 6.05 -10.98
CA GLN A 449 21.07 6.11 -9.51
C GLN A 449 20.18 5.01 -8.95
N LEU A 450 19.04 4.71 -9.59
CA LEU A 450 18.14 3.65 -9.18
C LEU A 450 18.79 2.27 -9.34
N LEU A 451 19.49 2.00 -10.45
CA LEU A 451 20.24 0.74 -10.64
C LEU A 451 21.36 0.57 -9.59
N LEU A 452 22.06 1.64 -9.22
CA LEU A 452 23.02 1.60 -8.11
C LEU A 452 22.33 1.25 -6.79
N ASN A 453 21.12 1.77 -6.54
CA ASN A 453 20.33 1.43 -5.35
C ASN A 453 19.94 -0.07 -5.35
N VAL A 454 19.58 -0.65 -6.50
CA VAL A 454 19.31 -2.12 -6.64
C VAL A 454 20.52 -2.95 -6.22
N LEU A 455 21.73 -2.49 -6.56
CA LEU A 455 22.97 -3.13 -6.10
C LEU A 455 23.32 -2.78 -4.64
N GLY A 456 22.51 -1.99 -3.95
CA GLY A 456 22.76 -1.54 -2.58
C GLY A 456 23.93 -0.55 -2.49
N ILE A 457 24.19 0.23 -3.54
CA ILE A 457 25.23 1.27 -3.59
C ILE A 457 24.58 2.63 -3.47
N TYR A 458 24.77 3.31 -2.34
CA TYR A 458 24.27 4.66 -2.14
C TYR A 458 25.05 5.66 -2.98
N SER A 459 24.34 6.54 -3.69
CA SER A 459 24.91 7.57 -4.57
C SER A 459 24.16 8.91 -4.42
N ARG A 460 24.73 9.97 -5.00
CA ARG A 460 24.12 11.31 -5.04
C ARG A 460 24.10 11.85 -6.45
N ARG A 461 23.00 12.51 -6.82
CA ARG A 461 22.91 13.25 -8.08
C ARG A 461 23.25 14.73 -7.89
N LEU A 462 23.88 15.30 -8.90
CA LEU A 462 24.20 16.72 -9.00
C LEU A 462 23.90 17.21 -10.41
N ARG A 463 23.39 18.44 -10.49
CA ARG A 463 23.24 19.18 -11.77
C ARG A 463 24.32 20.25 -11.83
N LYS A 464 25.09 20.27 -12.90
CA LYS A 464 26.07 21.32 -13.20
C LYS A 464 25.48 22.18 -14.31
N ILE A 465 25.09 23.40 -13.95
CA ILE A 465 24.49 24.34 -14.88
C ILE A 465 25.57 24.83 -15.86
N GLU A 466 25.35 24.65 -17.14
CA GLU A 466 26.19 25.15 -18.22
C GLU A 466 25.88 26.64 -18.44
N LYS A 467 26.92 27.45 -18.50
CA LYS A 467 26.80 28.91 -18.67
C LYS A 467 26.89 29.37 -20.12
N ARG A 468 27.22 28.48 -21.04
CA ARG A 468 27.40 28.77 -22.48
C ARG A 468 26.08 28.50 -23.21
N ASP A 469 25.64 29.45 -24.01
CA ASP A 469 24.49 29.30 -24.87
C ASP A 469 24.67 28.11 -25.84
N ASN A 470 23.61 27.40 -26.13
CA ASN A 470 23.54 26.20 -26.98
C ASN A 470 24.25 24.93 -26.47
N ARG A 471 24.49 24.82 -25.14
CA ARG A 471 24.88 23.57 -24.51
C ARG A 471 23.90 23.13 -23.42
N HIS A 472 23.75 21.83 -23.26
CA HIS A 472 22.90 21.24 -22.22
C HIS A 472 23.63 21.27 -20.85
N ASP A 473 22.87 21.33 -19.78
CA ASP A 473 23.36 21.07 -18.44
C ASP A 473 23.95 19.68 -18.34
N LEU A 474 24.93 19.49 -17.49
CA LEU A 474 25.50 18.18 -17.23
C LEU A 474 24.93 17.63 -15.92
N HIS A 475 24.34 16.46 -16.02
CA HIS A 475 23.82 15.71 -14.87
C HIS A 475 24.86 14.66 -14.47
N GLU A 476 25.08 14.50 -13.17
CA GLU A 476 26.12 13.62 -12.64
C GLU A 476 25.56 12.79 -11.48
N VAL A 477 25.77 11.47 -11.50
CA VAL A 477 25.65 10.63 -10.32
C VAL A 477 27.04 10.35 -9.76
N GLN A 478 27.22 10.48 -8.44
CA GLN A 478 28.51 10.29 -7.78
C GLN A 478 28.43 9.39 -6.54
N ILE A 479 29.45 8.54 -6.36
CA ILE A 479 29.67 7.66 -5.21
C ILE A 479 30.87 8.22 -4.45
N SER A 480 30.62 8.91 -3.33
CA SER A 480 31.65 9.64 -2.58
C SER A 480 31.99 9.03 -1.21
N ILE A 481 31.12 8.18 -0.67
CA ILE A 481 31.32 7.50 0.62
C ILE A 481 32.28 6.31 0.44
N GLY A 482 33.19 6.11 1.37
CA GLY A 482 34.23 5.07 1.27
C GLY A 482 33.69 3.66 1.18
N SER A 483 32.73 3.28 2.03
CA SER A 483 32.06 1.98 1.99
C SER A 483 31.37 1.73 0.65
N GLU A 484 30.77 2.77 0.07
CA GLU A 484 30.03 2.64 -1.19
C GLU A 484 30.97 2.50 -2.40
N ARG A 485 32.14 3.17 -2.35
CA ARG A 485 33.19 2.91 -3.36
C ARG A 485 33.75 1.50 -3.25
N ALA A 486 33.89 0.96 -2.04
CA ALA A 486 34.30 -0.42 -1.86
C ALA A 486 33.27 -1.40 -2.45
N ARG A 487 31.98 -1.17 -2.22
CA ARG A 487 30.89 -1.94 -2.86
C ARG A 487 30.92 -1.81 -4.39
N PHE A 488 31.17 -0.60 -4.90
CA PHE A 488 31.31 -0.41 -6.33
C PHE A 488 32.49 -1.20 -6.92
N VAL A 489 33.62 -1.30 -6.20
CA VAL A 489 34.74 -2.20 -6.61
C VAL A 489 34.31 -3.65 -6.69
N GLU A 490 33.61 -4.10 -5.67
CA GLU A 490 33.16 -5.49 -5.53
C GLU A 490 32.14 -5.89 -6.62
N LEU A 491 31.16 -5.01 -6.90
CA LEU A 491 30.01 -5.36 -7.72
C LEU A 491 30.13 -4.92 -9.17
N VAL A 492 30.66 -3.72 -9.40
CA VAL A 492 30.72 -3.09 -10.72
C VAL A 492 32.14 -3.04 -11.24
N GLY A 493 33.02 -2.25 -10.58
CA GLY A 493 34.39 -2.04 -11.01
C GLY A 493 34.52 -1.30 -12.33
N PHE A 494 35.75 -1.25 -12.85
CA PHE A 494 36.08 -0.73 -14.18
C PHE A 494 36.74 -1.81 -15.03
N VAL A 495 36.57 -1.75 -16.35
CA VAL A 495 37.24 -2.62 -17.33
C VAL A 495 38.72 -2.27 -17.44
N GLY A 496 39.04 -1.00 -17.67
CA GLY A 496 40.41 -0.53 -17.88
C GLY A 496 41.23 -0.44 -16.60
N ALA A 497 42.44 -1.03 -16.63
CA ALA A 497 43.35 -1.12 -15.49
C ALA A 497 43.66 0.23 -14.84
N ASP A 498 43.74 1.34 -15.59
CA ASP A 498 44.01 2.67 -15.05
C ASP A 498 42.88 3.24 -14.22
N LYS A 499 41.61 3.15 -14.67
CA LYS A 499 40.45 3.58 -13.88
C LYS A 499 40.28 2.68 -12.65
N GLN A 500 40.47 1.36 -12.80
CA GLN A 500 40.40 0.39 -11.71
C GLN A 500 41.48 0.67 -10.63
N ARG A 501 42.71 0.95 -11.03
CA ARG A 501 43.80 1.30 -10.11
C ARG A 501 43.48 2.58 -9.32
N LYS A 502 43.01 3.65 -9.98
CA LYS A 502 42.58 4.89 -9.32
C LYS A 502 41.42 4.65 -8.34
N LEU A 503 40.49 3.75 -8.71
CA LEU A 503 39.39 3.37 -7.82
C LEU A 503 39.94 2.71 -6.56
N LEU A 504 40.84 1.72 -6.68
CA LEU A 504 41.48 1.07 -5.54
C LEU A 504 42.32 2.05 -4.71
N GLU A 505 43.07 2.97 -5.32
CA GLU A 505 43.77 4.05 -4.63
C GLU A 505 42.81 4.91 -3.80
N SER A 506 41.60 5.18 -4.29
CA SER A 506 40.59 5.94 -3.59
C SER A 506 40.10 5.28 -2.29
N LEU A 507 40.28 3.99 -2.12
CA LEU A 507 39.94 3.24 -0.91
C LEU A 507 41.02 3.32 0.17
N SER A 508 42.26 3.75 -0.18
CA SER A 508 43.36 3.90 0.77
C SER A 508 43.42 5.28 1.41
N LEU A 509 42.50 6.19 1.07
CA LEU A 509 42.45 7.55 1.62
C LEU A 509 42.11 7.57 3.09
N ARG A 510 42.68 8.57 3.84
CA ARG A 510 42.43 8.73 5.27
C ARG A 510 40.98 9.14 5.56
N GLY A 511 40.40 8.59 6.64
CA GLY A 511 39.07 9.01 7.11
C GLY A 511 37.90 8.47 6.26
N LEU A 512 37.99 7.25 5.75
CA LEU A 512 36.91 6.60 5.06
C LEU A 512 35.63 6.58 5.92
N LYS A 513 34.53 7.11 5.39
CA LYS A 513 33.22 7.07 6.02
C LYS A 513 32.44 5.84 5.58
N SER A 514 31.65 5.29 6.49
CA SER A 514 30.66 4.26 6.22
C SER A 514 29.29 4.89 5.98
N CYS A 515 28.51 4.28 5.09
CA CYS A 515 27.10 4.62 4.92
C CYS A 515 26.26 3.82 5.93
N PRO A 516 25.43 4.46 6.75
CA PRO A 516 24.53 3.72 7.65
C PRO A 516 23.42 3.01 6.87
N ASP A 517 22.89 1.91 7.41
CA ASP A 517 21.78 1.15 6.81
C ASP A 517 20.47 1.96 6.78
N LEU A 518 20.26 2.84 7.75
CA LEU A 518 19.21 3.84 7.76
C LEU A 518 19.80 5.22 7.63
N ARG A 519 19.34 6.00 6.67
CA ARG A 519 19.81 7.35 6.38
C ARG A 519 18.67 8.35 6.34
N GLU A 520 18.87 9.51 6.92
CA GLU A 520 17.96 10.64 6.80
C GLU A 520 18.41 11.56 5.67
N GLU A 521 17.56 11.74 4.65
CA GLU A 521 17.80 12.67 3.54
C GLU A 521 16.79 13.82 3.56
N GLU A 522 17.29 15.04 3.35
CA GLU A 522 16.48 16.26 3.38
C GLU A 522 15.61 16.38 2.12
N ILE A 523 14.33 16.70 2.30
CA ILE A 523 13.39 17.05 1.24
C ILE A 523 13.77 18.44 0.70
N VAL A 524 14.04 18.51 -0.60
CA VAL A 524 14.43 19.77 -1.27
C VAL A 524 13.28 20.41 -2.04
N SER A 525 12.40 19.62 -2.66
CA SER A 525 11.17 20.09 -3.32
C SER A 525 10.06 19.07 -3.22
N ILE A 526 8.83 19.58 -3.35
CA ILE A 526 7.60 18.79 -3.51
C ILE A 526 6.84 19.45 -4.65
N GLU A 527 6.65 18.74 -5.73
CA GLU A 527 6.11 19.26 -6.98
C GLU A 527 4.91 18.41 -7.40
N ASN A 528 3.79 19.06 -7.72
CA ASN A 528 2.66 18.39 -8.35
C ASN A 528 3.04 18.06 -9.80
N ILE A 529 3.09 16.79 -10.16
CA ILE A 529 3.45 16.31 -11.50
C ILE A 529 2.24 15.99 -12.38
N GLY A 530 1.05 16.43 -11.94
CA GLY A 530 -0.23 16.29 -12.64
C GLY A 530 -0.95 14.98 -12.32
N VAL A 531 -2.07 14.79 -13.01
CA VAL A 531 -2.93 13.61 -12.85
C VAL A 531 -2.32 12.42 -13.60
N ARG A 532 -2.27 11.24 -12.95
CA ARG A 532 -1.74 9.99 -13.50
C ARG A 532 -2.62 8.83 -13.06
N ASP A 533 -2.64 7.75 -13.85
CA ASP A 533 -3.14 6.46 -13.38
C ASP A 533 -2.29 6.00 -12.20
N VAL A 534 -2.95 5.62 -11.10
CA VAL A 534 -2.29 5.24 -9.88
C VAL A 534 -2.72 3.87 -9.39
N TYR A 535 -1.79 3.21 -8.72
CA TYR A 535 -1.83 1.81 -8.34
C TYR A 535 -1.41 1.67 -6.89
N ASP A 536 -1.87 0.60 -6.27
CA ASP A 536 -1.51 0.27 -4.90
C ASP A 536 -1.26 -1.23 -4.76
N ILE A 537 -0.30 -1.57 -3.91
CA ILE A 537 -0.06 -2.94 -3.48
C ILE A 537 -0.11 -2.99 -1.97
N GLN A 538 -0.70 -4.03 -1.45
CA GLN A 538 -0.71 -4.30 -0.04
C GLN A 538 0.22 -5.46 0.28
N THR A 539 0.95 -5.37 1.39
CA THR A 539 1.89 -6.39 1.83
C THR A 539 1.52 -6.94 3.20
N GLU A 540 2.02 -8.12 3.56
CA GLU A 540 1.81 -8.73 4.87
C GLU A 540 2.23 -7.81 6.02
N SER A 541 3.34 -7.08 5.87
CA SER A 541 3.80 -6.10 6.86
C SER A 541 3.04 -4.76 6.82
N GLY A 542 2.22 -4.53 5.77
CA GLY A 542 1.57 -3.25 5.50
C GLY A 542 2.53 -2.14 5.07
N GLU A 543 3.80 -2.45 4.88
CA GLU A 543 4.84 -1.53 4.40
C GLU A 543 5.55 -2.15 3.19
N TYR A 544 6.00 -1.31 2.27
CA TYR A 544 6.91 -1.73 1.21
C TYR A 544 7.86 -0.60 0.85
N LEU A 545 8.97 -0.92 0.19
CA LEU A 545 9.93 0.06 -0.26
C LEU A 545 9.66 0.47 -1.70
N THR A 546 9.43 1.76 -1.90
CA THR A 546 9.44 2.41 -3.19
C THR A 546 10.62 3.37 -3.27
N ASN A 547 11.53 3.18 -4.22
CA ASN A 547 12.80 3.92 -4.30
C ASN A 547 13.57 3.97 -2.96
N ASN A 548 13.53 2.86 -2.18
CA ASN A 548 14.10 2.72 -0.84
C ASN A 548 13.47 3.57 0.28
N VAL A 549 12.26 4.08 0.09
CA VAL A 549 11.45 4.77 1.11
C VAL A 549 10.24 3.90 1.49
N ALA A 550 9.94 3.77 2.79
CA ALA A 550 8.84 2.97 3.30
C ALA A 550 7.48 3.70 3.21
N VAL A 551 6.42 2.99 2.81
CA VAL A 551 5.03 3.45 2.59
C VAL A 551 3.98 2.47 3.15
N HIS A 552 2.68 2.88 3.42
CA HIS A 552 1.72 2.12 4.27
C HIS A 552 0.20 2.21 3.95
N ASN A 553 -0.65 1.15 4.34
CA ASN A 553 -2.15 1.07 4.20
C ASN A 553 -2.92 0.16 5.22
N CYS A 554 -4.28 0.34 5.54
CA CYS A 554 -5.53 -0.46 5.78
C CYS A 554 -6.36 -0.67 7.07
N PHE A 555 -7.48 -1.53 7.23
CA PHE A 555 -8.42 -1.59 8.40
C PHE A 555 -8.94 -2.95 8.94
N ILE A 556 -9.11 -4.06 8.19
CA ILE A 556 -9.04 -5.39 8.82
C ILE A 556 -7.55 -5.71 8.88
N LEU A 557 -7.08 -6.14 10.04
CA LEU A 557 -5.65 -6.23 10.27
C LEU A 557 -5.21 -7.70 10.25
N SER A 558 -4.13 -7.97 9.55
CA SER A 558 -3.35 -9.20 9.68
C SER A 558 -2.45 -9.13 10.90
N ILE A 559 -2.08 -10.29 11.44
CA ILE A 559 -1.09 -10.43 12.49
C ILE A 559 -0.29 -11.73 12.29
N GLU A 560 1.02 -11.64 12.50
CA GLU A 560 1.94 -12.78 12.47
C GLU A 560 2.54 -13.02 13.86
N ASP A 561 3.03 -14.23 14.10
CA ASP A 561 3.60 -14.65 15.39
C ASP A 561 5.02 -14.09 15.61
N SER A 562 5.13 -12.76 15.55
CA SER A 562 6.37 -12.02 15.83
C SER A 562 6.09 -10.78 16.69
N MET A 563 7.08 -10.37 17.50
CA MET A 563 6.92 -9.18 18.35
C MET A 563 6.71 -7.91 17.51
N GLU A 564 7.35 -7.83 16.37
CA GLU A 564 7.26 -6.72 15.42
C GLU A 564 5.81 -6.59 14.92
N SER A 565 5.22 -7.67 14.43
CA SER A 565 3.84 -7.70 13.94
C SER A 565 2.82 -7.41 15.06
N ILE A 566 3.03 -7.93 16.27
CA ILE A 566 2.16 -7.67 17.42
C ILE A 566 2.17 -6.18 17.81
N LEU A 567 3.36 -5.54 17.84
CA LEU A 567 3.48 -4.13 18.17
C LEU A 567 2.94 -3.25 17.04
N ASP A 568 3.12 -3.65 15.78
CA ASP A 568 2.57 -2.95 14.62
C ASP A 568 1.04 -3.02 14.61
N TRP A 569 0.43 -4.17 14.89
CA TRP A 569 -1.01 -4.28 15.08
C TRP A 569 -1.55 -3.21 16.06
N ILE A 570 -0.94 -3.07 17.25
CA ILE A 570 -1.37 -2.08 18.25
C ILE A 570 -1.22 -0.64 17.72
N ARG A 571 -0.14 -0.36 16.98
CA ARG A 571 0.11 0.94 16.34
C ARG A 571 -0.94 1.27 15.28
N ARG A 572 -1.24 0.32 14.38
CA ARG A 572 -2.24 0.48 13.31
C ARG A 572 -3.62 0.74 13.89
N GLU A 573 -4.06 -0.03 14.88
CA GLU A 573 -5.32 0.20 15.56
C GLU A 573 -5.41 1.64 16.12
N GLY A 574 -4.32 2.14 16.70
CA GLY A 574 -4.28 3.50 17.22
C GLY A 574 -4.54 4.57 16.16
N VAL A 575 -4.02 4.41 14.95
CA VAL A 575 -4.24 5.32 13.82
C VAL A 575 -5.68 5.23 13.33
N ILE A 576 -6.21 4.02 13.16
CA ILE A 576 -7.60 3.75 12.75
C ILE A 576 -8.59 4.38 13.71
N PHE A 577 -8.40 4.21 15.01
CA PHE A 577 -9.27 4.78 16.04
C PHE A 577 -9.23 6.31 16.03
N ARG A 578 -8.06 6.91 15.83
CA ARG A 578 -7.94 8.36 15.67
C ARG A 578 -8.78 8.88 14.50
N GLY A 579 -8.81 8.15 13.37
CA GLY A 579 -9.64 8.45 12.20
C GLY A 579 -11.15 8.26 12.40
N GLY A 580 -11.57 7.68 13.52
CA GLY A 580 -13.00 7.46 13.83
C GLY A 580 -13.54 6.13 13.36
N SER A 581 -12.70 5.26 12.78
CA SER A 581 -13.03 3.91 12.32
C SER A 581 -12.84 2.85 13.41
N GLY A 582 -13.31 1.63 13.15
CA GLY A 582 -13.06 0.45 13.97
C GLY A 582 -12.08 -0.51 13.30
N SER A 583 -11.49 -1.41 14.07
CA SER A 583 -10.58 -2.46 13.59
C SER A 583 -11.10 -3.86 13.92
N GLY A 584 -10.67 -4.87 13.16
CA GLY A 584 -10.83 -6.28 13.48
C GLY A 584 -9.54 -7.05 13.24
N VAL A 585 -9.31 -8.11 14.00
CA VAL A 585 -8.13 -8.95 13.87
C VAL A 585 -8.42 -10.38 14.36
N ASN A 586 -7.84 -11.39 13.71
CA ASN A 586 -7.82 -12.75 14.20
C ASN A 586 -6.45 -13.07 14.81
N LEU A 587 -6.42 -13.40 16.10
CA LEU A 587 -5.19 -13.68 16.85
C LEU A 587 -4.74 -15.15 16.79
N SER A 588 -5.43 -15.99 16.04
CA SER A 588 -5.20 -17.45 16.04
C SER A 588 -3.83 -17.87 15.47
N ARG A 589 -3.17 -16.98 14.72
CA ARG A 589 -1.80 -17.22 14.23
C ARG A 589 -0.75 -17.12 15.33
N LEU A 590 -1.05 -16.41 16.43
CA LEU A 590 -0.13 -16.30 17.55
C LEU A 590 -0.03 -17.64 18.28
N ARG A 591 1.19 -18.04 18.64
CA ARG A 591 1.40 -19.23 19.48
C ARG A 591 0.75 -19.08 20.83
N SER A 592 0.30 -20.19 21.38
CA SER A 592 -0.41 -20.19 22.66
C SER A 592 0.52 -20.00 23.87
N SER A 593 -0.09 -19.60 24.99
CA SER A 593 0.60 -19.53 26.28
C SER A 593 1.14 -20.89 26.77
N LYS A 594 0.71 -21.99 26.17
CA LYS A 594 1.14 -23.36 26.47
C LYS A 594 2.33 -23.82 25.63
N GLU A 595 2.74 -23.06 24.61
CA GLU A 595 3.84 -23.39 23.71
C GLU A 595 5.18 -22.84 24.21
N GLN A 596 6.25 -23.63 24.06
CA GLN A 596 7.59 -23.29 24.55
C GLN A 596 8.31 -22.32 23.60
N LEU A 597 9.09 -21.42 24.18
CA LEU A 597 10.01 -20.54 23.46
C LEU A 597 11.35 -21.26 23.20
N SER A 598 11.99 -20.95 22.09
CA SER A 598 13.28 -21.52 21.67
C SER A 598 14.42 -21.32 22.69
N LYS A 599 14.33 -20.26 23.50
CA LYS A 599 15.32 -19.93 24.58
C LYS A 599 14.91 -20.44 25.96
N GLY A 600 13.85 -21.25 26.06
CA GLY A 600 13.26 -21.72 27.29
C GLY A 600 12.15 -20.79 27.84
N GLY A 601 11.23 -21.37 28.63
CA GLY A 601 10.00 -20.70 29.09
C GLY A 601 8.85 -20.88 28.14
N TYR A 602 7.72 -20.28 28.47
CA TYR A 602 6.48 -20.35 27.68
C TYR A 602 6.17 -19.01 27.02
N ALA A 603 5.43 -19.02 25.91
CA ALA A 603 4.93 -17.83 25.24
C ALA A 603 3.90 -17.08 26.09
N SER A 604 3.66 -15.81 25.77
CA SER A 604 2.67 -14.99 26.50
C SER A 604 1.22 -15.30 26.08
N GLY A 605 1.03 -15.83 24.88
CA GLY A 605 -0.27 -16.14 24.31
C GLY A 605 -1.09 -14.93 23.82
N PRO A 606 -2.09 -15.14 22.95
CA PRO A 606 -2.89 -14.06 22.35
C PRO A 606 -3.67 -13.24 23.38
N VAL A 607 -4.21 -13.85 24.44
CA VAL A 607 -4.99 -13.16 25.46
C VAL A 607 -4.14 -12.14 26.24
N SER A 608 -2.86 -12.44 26.45
CA SER A 608 -1.93 -11.51 27.10
C SER A 608 -1.64 -10.28 26.22
N PHE A 609 -1.39 -10.47 24.93
CA PHE A 609 -1.17 -9.36 23.99
C PHE A 609 -2.44 -8.53 23.76
N MET A 610 -3.59 -9.20 23.72
CA MET A 610 -4.90 -8.53 23.64
C MET A 610 -5.12 -7.53 24.79
N ARG A 611 -4.61 -7.80 25.99
CA ARG A 611 -4.67 -6.89 27.14
C ARG A 611 -3.97 -5.56 26.86
N GLY A 612 -2.77 -5.61 26.27
CA GLY A 612 -2.00 -4.41 25.92
C GLY A 612 -2.71 -3.59 24.82
N ALA A 613 -3.24 -4.27 23.82
CA ALA A 613 -3.99 -3.65 22.72
C ALA A 613 -5.31 -3.02 23.21
N ASP A 614 -6.02 -3.67 24.12
CA ASP A 614 -7.26 -3.15 24.71
C ASP A 614 -7.02 -1.90 25.56
N ALA A 615 -5.97 -1.90 26.38
CA ALA A 615 -5.57 -0.73 27.15
C ALA A 615 -5.18 0.45 26.26
N SER A 616 -4.45 0.22 25.15
CA SER A 616 -4.15 1.23 24.14
C SER A 616 -5.41 1.80 23.52
N ALA A 617 -6.36 0.95 23.11
CA ALA A 617 -7.65 1.37 22.57
C ALA A 617 -8.45 2.25 23.54
N GLY A 618 -8.45 1.92 24.83
CA GLY A 618 -9.12 2.70 25.86
C GLY A 618 -8.59 4.13 26.05
N THR A 619 -7.33 4.39 25.68
CA THR A 619 -6.70 5.71 25.79
C THR A 619 -7.00 6.63 24.61
N ILE A 620 -7.41 6.08 23.47
CA ILE A 620 -7.59 6.82 22.21
C ILE A 620 -9.03 7.29 22.06
N LYS A 621 -9.23 8.60 21.92
CA LYS A 621 -10.55 9.21 21.63
C LYS A 621 -10.83 9.13 20.13
N SER A 622 -11.71 8.22 19.72
CA SER A 622 -12.08 7.99 18.32
C SER A 622 -12.61 9.26 17.64
N GLY A 623 -12.10 9.58 16.46
CA GLY A 623 -12.46 10.78 15.70
C GLY A 623 -12.19 12.10 16.44
N GLY A 624 -11.26 12.12 17.41
CA GLY A 624 -10.92 13.30 18.20
C GLY A 624 -12.04 13.79 19.11
N LYS A 625 -13.06 12.95 19.39
CA LYS A 625 -14.23 13.24 20.23
C LYS A 625 -14.39 12.21 21.37
N THR A 626 -15.54 12.20 22.02
CA THR A 626 -15.85 11.35 23.18
C THR A 626 -16.20 9.90 22.81
N ARG A 627 -16.09 9.48 21.54
CA ARG A 627 -16.37 8.11 21.11
C ARG A 627 -15.23 7.19 21.55
N ARG A 628 -15.56 6.04 22.15
CA ARG A 628 -14.59 4.98 22.43
C ARG A 628 -14.15 4.30 21.13
N ALA A 629 -12.93 3.79 21.13
CA ALA A 629 -12.45 2.88 20.09
C ALA A 629 -13.33 1.63 20.03
N ALA A 630 -13.57 1.10 18.85
CA ALA A 630 -14.30 -0.14 18.64
C ALA A 630 -13.38 -1.14 17.92
N LYS A 631 -13.24 -2.34 18.48
CA LYS A 631 -12.44 -3.40 17.86
C LYS A 631 -13.12 -4.76 17.99
N MET A 632 -12.83 -5.66 17.04
CA MET A 632 -13.15 -7.07 17.09
C MET A 632 -11.86 -7.86 17.28
N VAL A 633 -11.89 -8.79 18.22
CA VAL A 633 -10.84 -9.79 18.37
C VAL A 633 -11.45 -11.17 18.15
N VAL A 634 -10.87 -11.93 17.22
CA VAL A 634 -11.31 -13.28 16.87
C VAL A 634 -10.27 -14.29 17.33
N LEU A 635 -10.71 -15.45 17.81
CA LEU A 635 -9.86 -16.61 18.08
C LEU A 635 -10.55 -17.89 17.56
N ASP A 636 -9.80 -18.75 16.87
CA ASP A 636 -10.30 -20.01 16.34
C ASP A 636 -10.51 -21.04 17.47
N VAL A 637 -11.54 -21.85 17.36
CA VAL A 637 -11.96 -22.80 18.41
C VAL A 637 -10.95 -23.92 18.68
N ASP A 638 -10.00 -24.15 17.78
CA ASP A 638 -8.92 -25.14 17.93
C ASP A 638 -7.66 -24.57 18.57
N HIS A 639 -7.67 -23.27 18.94
CA HIS A 639 -6.53 -22.64 19.57
C HIS A 639 -6.36 -23.09 21.03
N PRO A 640 -5.14 -23.44 21.51
CA PRO A 640 -4.95 -23.94 22.87
C PRO A 640 -5.38 -22.98 23.98
N ASP A 641 -5.40 -21.66 23.73
CA ASP A 641 -5.84 -20.65 24.70
C ASP A 641 -7.34 -20.28 24.57
N VAL A 642 -8.14 -21.04 23.82
CA VAL A 642 -9.55 -20.71 23.54
C VAL A 642 -10.39 -20.61 24.82
N GLU A 643 -10.19 -21.47 25.80
CA GLU A 643 -10.93 -21.39 27.08
C GLU A 643 -10.57 -20.13 27.88
N GLU A 644 -9.29 -19.72 27.89
CA GLU A 644 -8.88 -18.47 28.52
C GLU A 644 -9.53 -17.27 27.82
N PHE A 645 -9.57 -17.28 26.47
CA PHE A 645 -10.22 -16.25 25.65
C PHE A 645 -11.74 -16.17 25.91
N ILE A 646 -12.42 -17.30 25.97
CA ILE A 646 -13.86 -17.36 26.27
C ILE A 646 -14.18 -16.66 27.61
N TRP A 647 -13.36 -16.94 28.65
CA TRP A 647 -13.65 -16.47 30.01
C TRP A 647 -13.01 -15.11 30.35
N CYS A 648 -12.17 -14.52 29.51
CA CYS A 648 -11.39 -13.35 29.87
C CYS A 648 -12.26 -12.16 30.28
N LYS A 649 -13.34 -11.86 29.58
CA LYS A 649 -14.26 -10.73 29.90
C LYS A 649 -15.14 -11.07 31.10
N ALA A 650 -15.72 -12.26 31.18
CA ALA A 650 -16.56 -12.65 32.31
C ALA A 650 -15.80 -12.61 33.63
N LYS A 651 -14.51 -12.96 33.64
CA LYS A 651 -13.66 -12.83 34.83
C LYS A 651 -13.49 -11.36 35.25
N GLU A 652 -13.30 -10.46 34.30
CA GLU A 652 -13.16 -9.04 34.58
C GLU A 652 -14.49 -8.39 35.02
N GLU A 653 -15.63 -8.80 34.45
CA GLU A 653 -16.96 -8.39 34.92
C GLU A 653 -17.25 -8.83 36.38
N ARG A 654 -16.87 -10.06 36.70
CA ARG A 654 -16.99 -10.56 38.11
C ARG A 654 -16.11 -9.71 39.05
N LYS A 655 -14.90 -9.34 38.59
CA LYS A 655 -14.00 -8.47 39.35
C LYS A 655 -14.62 -7.07 39.55
N ALA A 656 -15.22 -6.48 38.49
CA ALA A 656 -15.90 -5.19 38.58
C ALA A 656 -17.03 -5.20 39.62
N ARG A 657 -17.89 -6.23 39.63
CA ARG A 657 -18.97 -6.39 40.62
C ARG A 657 -18.43 -6.47 42.06
N VAL A 658 -17.29 -7.12 42.27
CA VAL A 658 -16.64 -7.20 43.60
C VAL A 658 -16.10 -5.82 44.02
N LEU A 659 -15.47 -5.09 43.13
CA LEU A 659 -14.97 -3.75 43.39
C LEU A 659 -16.10 -2.77 43.65
N GLU A 660 -17.21 -2.82 42.94
CA GLU A 660 -18.42 -2.03 43.16
C GLU A 660 -18.99 -2.30 44.55
N ALA A 661 -19.10 -3.57 44.92
CA ALA A 661 -19.54 -3.96 46.27
C ALA A 661 -18.59 -3.49 47.36
N ALA A 662 -17.32 -3.28 47.07
CA ALA A 662 -16.32 -2.72 47.98
C ALA A 662 -16.30 -1.18 48.00
N GLY A 663 -17.14 -0.51 47.16
CA GLY A 663 -17.33 0.94 47.18
C GLY A 663 -16.51 1.71 46.15
N TYR A 664 -15.88 1.02 45.18
CA TYR A 664 -15.25 1.66 44.03
C TYR A 664 -16.29 2.16 43.00
N ASP A 665 -16.01 3.24 42.32
CA ASP A 665 -16.91 3.78 41.29
C ASP A 665 -16.75 2.99 39.95
N MET A 666 -17.59 1.98 39.75
CA MET A 666 -17.58 1.15 38.55
C MET A 666 -18.46 1.71 37.41
N THR A 667 -18.73 3.03 37.38
CA THR A 667 -19.37 3.67 36.22
C THR A 667 -18.39 3.74 35.03
N LEU A 668 -18.93 3.61 33.81
CA LEU A 668 -18.18 3.40 32.57
C LEU A 668 -17.07 4.42 32.25
N ASP A 669 -17.07 5.61 32.79
CA ASP A 669 -16.06 6.66 32.54
C ASP A 669 -15.25 7.01 33.79
N SER A 670 -15.42 6.25 34.89
CA SER A 670 -14.68 6.47 36.12
C SER A 670 -13.20 6.06 36.00
N PRO A 671 -12.29 6.67 36.79
CA PRO A 671 -10.91 6.21 36.88
C PRO A 671 -10.79 4.75 37.37
N ASP A 672 -11.70 4.30 38.23
CA ASP A 672 -11.69 2.95 38.78
C ASP A 672 -12.06 1.91 37.72
N TRP A 673 -12.99 2.25 36.78
CA TRP A 673 -13.32 1.40 35.62
C TRP A 673 -12.13 1.12 34.71
N ALA A 674 -11.17 2.04 34.63
CA ALA A 674 -9.96 1.84 33.81
C ALA A 674 -9.09 0.65 34.27
N SER A 675 -9.33 0.12 35.46
CA SER A 675 -8.67 -1.11 35.98
C SER A 675 -9.28 -2.41 35.43
N ILE A 676 -10.47 -2.34 34.79
CA ILE A 676 -11.17 -3.50 34.21
C ILE A 676 -10.66 -3.67 32.77
N GLN A 677 -10.19 -4.88 32.44
CA GLN A 677 -9.54 -5.19 31.15
C GLN A 677 -10.56 -5.70 30.12
N TYR A 678 -10.15 -5.73 28.84
CA TYR A 678 -10.91 -6.26 27.68
C TYR A 678 -12.25 -5.55 27.41
N GLN A 679 -12.42 -4.30 27.82
CA GLN A 679 -13.70 -3.58 27.73
C GLN A 679 -13.87 -2.79 26.42
N ASN A 680 -12.82 -2.67 25.61
CA ASN A 680 -12.84 -1.90 24.36
C ASN A 680 -12.95 -2.82 23.13
N ALA A 681 -12.90 -4.15 23.31
CA ALA A 681 -12.99 -5.14 22.27
C ALA A 681 -14.30 -5.93 22.33
N ASN A 682 -14.91 -6.25 21.19
CA ASN A 682 -15.86 -7.34 21.03
C ASN A 682 -15.05 -8.62 20.75
N ASN A 683 -15.35 -9.69 21.45
CA ASN A 683 -14.66 -10.98 21.28
C ASN A 683 -15.54 -11.97 20.53
N SER A 684 -14.99 -12.71 19.58
CA SER A 684 -15.71 -13.80 18.90
C SER A 684 -14.86 -15.05 18.78
N VAL A 685 -15.45 -16.21 19.02
CA VAL A 685 -14.83 -17.50 18.72
C VAL A 685 -15.24 -17.95 17.33
N ARG A 686 -14.28 -18.33 16.51
CA ARG A 686 -14.52 -18.81 15.16
C ARG A 686 -14.59 -20.31 15.13
N VAL A 687 -15.75 -20.85 14.69
CA VAL A 687 -16.07 -22.28 14.72
C VAL A 687 -16.23 -22.83 13.30
N THR A 688 -15.73 -24.04 13.06
CA THR A 688 -15.87 -24.75 11.79
C THR A 688 -17.07 -25.71 11.85
N ASP A 689 -17.57 -26.17 10.70
CA ASP A 689 -18.58 -27.21 10.62
C ASP A 689 -18.12 -28.51 11.33
N ALA A 690 -16.85 -28.89 11.17
CA ALA A 690 -16.27 -30.04 11.84
C ALA A 690 -16.33 -29.94 13.39
N PHE A 691 -16.14 -28.74 13.95
CA PHE A 691 -16.35 -28.51 15.38
C PHE A 691 -17.82 -28.67 15.75
N MET A 692 -18.72 -28.06 14.98
CA MET A 692 -20.18 -28.14 15.24
C MET A 692 -20.71 -29.57 15.13
N GLU A 693 -20.23 -30.36 14.17
CA GLU A 693 -20.53 -31.78 14.08
C GLU A 693 -20.03 -32.54 15.32
N SER A 694 -18.83 -32.24 15.79
CA SER A 694 -18.29 -32.81 17.02
C SER A 694 -19.11 -32.43 18.25
N VAL A 695 -19.72 -31.25 18.31
CA VAL A 695 -20.65 -30.80 19.35
C VAL A 695 -21.93 -31.62 19.28
N ILE A 696 -22.52 -31.80 18.09
CA ILE A 696 -23.76 -32.58 17.90
C ILE A 696 -23.55 -34.03 18.34
N GLU A 697 -22.45 -34.61 17.90
CA GLU A 697 -22.08 -35.97 18.16
C GLU A 697 -21.46 -36.23 19.56
N ASN A 698 -21.25 -35.17 20.33
CA ASN A 698 -20.60 -35.19 21.64
C ASN A 698 -19.19 -35.81 21.62
N LYS A 699 -18.40 -35.47 20.62
CA LYS A 699 -17.04 -35.95 20.39
C LYS A 699 -15.99 -35.08 21.06
N GLU A 700 -14.79 -35.60 21.07
CA GLU A 700 -13.59 -34.87 21.44
C GLU A 700 -13.18 -33.86 20.34
N TRP A 701 -12.57 -32.76 20.76
CA TRP A 701 -12.01 -31.70 19.93
C TRP A 701 -10.58 -31.42 20.34
N ASN A 702 -9.67 -31.41 19.37
CA ASN A 702 -8.26 -31.19 19.60
C ASN A 702 -7.92 -29.70 19.54
N LEU A 703 -7.19 -29.22 20.53
CA LEU A 703 -6.56 -27.92 20.54
C LEU A 703 -5.11 -28.08 20.08
N THR A 704 -4.72 -27.35 19.01
CA THR A 704 -3.47 -27.58 18.26
C THR A 704 -2.48 -26.43 18.40
N ALA A 705 -1.21 -26.77 18.61
CA ALA A 705 -0.12 -25.80 18.63
C ALA A 705 0.00 -25.08 17.29
N ARG A 706 0.37 -23.81 17.32
CA ARG A 706 0.57 -22.98 16.13
C ARG A 706 1.97 -23.12 15.53
N THR A 707 2.92 -23.56 16.32
CA THR A 707 4.33 -23.74 15.89
C THR A 707 4.56 -24.99 15.06
N ASP A 708 3.87 -26.12 15.37
CA ASP A 708 4.13 -27.41 14.73
C ASP A 708 2.87 -28.24 14.41
N GLY A 709 1.68 -27.72 14.75
CA GLY A 709 0.40 -28.41 14.55
C GLY A 709 0.13 -29.60 15.47
N SER A 710 0.97 -29.83 16.49
CA SER A 710 0.78 -30.92 17.44
C SER A 710 -0.44 -30.68 18.34
N VAL A 711 -1.09 -31.76 18.79
CA VAL A 711 -2.18 -31.66 19.75
C VAL A 711 -1.63 -31.32 21.13
N VAL A 712 -1.98 -30.13 21.64
CA VAL A 712 -1.61 -29.67 22.98
C VAL A 712 -2.55 -30.21 24.03
N GLU A 713 -3.85 -30.22 23.73
CA GLU A 713 -4.90 -30.65 24.64
C GLU A 713 -6.13 -31.13 23.84
N THR A 714 -6.86 -32.07 24.43
CA THR A 714 -8.13 -32.56 23.86
C THR A 714 -9.26 -32.25 24.82
N LYS A 715 -10.35 -31.65 24.31
CA LYS A 715 -11.54 -31.23 25.08
C LYS A 715 -12.78 -31.90 24.51
N ASN A 716 -13.85 -31.98 25.30
CA ASN A 716 -15.15 -32.32 24.76
C ASN A 716 -15.73 -31.10 24.02
N ALA A 717 -16.08 -31.23 22.73
CA ALA A 717 -16.58 -30.15 21.91
C ALA A 717 -17.84 -29.46 22.48
N ARG A 718 -18.78 -30.26 23.01
CA ARG A 718 -20.03 -29.77 23.63
C ARG A 718 -19.75 -28.94 24.89
N ASP A 719 -18.76 -29.33 25.69
CA ASP A 719 -18.38 -28.57 26.88
C ASP A 719 -17.71 -27.23 26.51
N VAL A 720 -16.91 -27.18 25.43
CA VAL A 720 -16.35 -25.91 24.93
C VAL A 720 -17.47 -24.97 24.48
N LEU A 721 -18.45 -25.46 23.69
CA LEU A 721 -19.60 -24.65 23.27
C LEU A 721 -20.44 -24.20 24.48
N ARG A 722 -20.61 -25.05 25.50
CA ARG A 722 -21.32 -24.66 26.73
C ARG A 722 -20.61 -23.53 27.46
N GLN A 723 -19.28 -23.57 27.55
CA GLN A 723 -18.50 -22.49 28.16
C GLN A 723 -18.69 -21.16 27.42
N MET A 724 -18.71 -21.16 26.04
CA MET A 724 -19.03 -19.98 25.26
C MET A 724 -20.42 -19.44 25.61
N ALA A 725 -21.43 -20.29 25.67
CA ALA A 725 -22.80 -19.90 25.98
C ALA A 725 -22.92 -19.31 27.42
N GLU A 726 -22.25 -19.92 28.40
CA GLU A 726 -22.22 -19.47 29.79
C GLU A 726 -21.53 -18.10 29.92
N ALA A 727 -20.38 -17.92 29.29
CA ALA A 727 -19.67 -16.65 29.27
C ALA A 727 -20.47 -15.54 28.59
N ALA A 728 -21.07 -15.84 27.42
CA ALA A 728 -21.95 -14.92 26.71
C ALA A 728 -23.22 -14.54 27.53
N TRP A 729 -23.76 -15.48 28.29
CA TRP A 729 -24.84 -15.20 29.21
C TRP A 729 -24.43 -14.22 30.35
N GLU A 730 -23.19 -14.33 30.83
CA GLU A 730 -22.70 -13.49 31.93
C GLU A 730 -22.34 -12.07 31.49
N CYS A 731 -21.71 -11.89 30.33
CA CYS A 731 -21.11 -10.61 29.92
C CYS A 731 -21.33 -10.25 28.45
N ALA A 732 -22.22 -10.92 27.72
CA ALA A 732 -22.53 -10.75 26.30
C ALA A 732 -21.37 -11.10 25.32
N ASP A 733 -20.26 -11.63 25.79
CA ASP A 733 -19.11 -12.10 25.01
C ASP A 733 -18.64 -13.51 25.47
N PRO A 734 -18.10 -14.33 24.58
CA PRO A 734 -17.83 -14.07 23.17
C PRO A 734 -19.06 -14.31 22.27
N GLY A 735 -19.04 -13.64 21.09
CA GLY A 735 -19.86 -14.03 19.96
C GLY A 735 -19.32 -15.28 19.27
N VAL A 736 -20.06 -15.80 18.27
CA VAL A 736 -19.65 -16.96 17.45
C VAL A 736 -19.66 -16.58 15.99
N GLN A 737 -18.59 -16.90 15.25
CA GLN A 737 -18.50 -16.76 13.80
C GLN A 737 -18.35 -18.14 13.16
N TYR A 738 -19.22 -18.45 12.18
CA TYR A 738 -19.23 -19.75 11.49
C TYR A 738 -18.28 -19.74 10.29
N ASP A 739 -17.04 -20.15 10.52
CA ASP A 739 -15.94 -20.06 9.58
C ASP A 739 -16.21 -20.70 8.23
N THR A 740 -16.70 -21.95 8.23
CA THR A 740 -16.97 -22.70 6.99
C THR A 740 -18.04 -22.01 6.16
N THR A 741 -19.14 -21.57 6.80
CA THR A 741 -20.23 -20.86 6.13
C THR A 741 -19.76 -19.52 5.56
N ILE A 742 -19.05 -18.72 6.36
CA ILE A 742 -18.50 -17.41 5.93
C ILE A 742 -17.63 -17.59 4.68
N ASN A 743 -16.70 -18.54 4.69
CA ASN A 743 -15.79 -18.75 3.57
C ASN A 743 -16.45 -19.44 2.37
N SER A 744 -17.55 -20.20 2.55
CA SER A 744 -18.31 -20.77 1.44
C SER A 744 -19.12 -19.73 0.67
N TRP A 745 -19.47 -18.62 1.30
CA TRP A 745 -20.15 -17.46 0.68
C TRP A 745 -19.20 -16.37 0.20
N HIS A 746 -17.91 -16.57 0.37
CA HIS A 746 -16.90 -15.58 0.02
C HIS A 746 -16.80 -15.40 -1.48
N THR A 747 -17.16 -14.22 -1.98
CA THR A 747 -17.17 -13.89 -3.41
C THR A 747 -15.78 -13.62 -4.01
N LEU A 748 -14.76 -13.41 -3.17
CA LEU A 748 -13.37 -13.16 -3.54
C LEU A 748 -12.43 -14.25 -3.02
N SER A 749 -12.86 -15.52 -3.04
CA SER A 749 -12.12 -16.65 -2.46
C SER A 749 -10.76 -16.93 -3.12
N ASN A 750 -10.56 -16.47 -4.36
CA ASN A 750 -9.30 -16.55 -5.09
C ASN A 750 -8.27 -15.50 -4.62
N THR A 751 -8.70 -14.42 -3.96
CA THR A 751 -7.82 -13.36 -3.43
C THR A 751 -7.27 -13.72 -2.04
N GLY A 752 -8.07 -14.38 -1.20
CA GLY A 752 -7.67 -14.75 0.16
C GLY A 752 -8.79 -15.37 0.96
N ARG A 753 -8.50 -15.70 2.22
CA ARG A 753 -9.47 -16.26 3.16
C ARG A 753 -9.99 -15.16 4.09
N ILE A 754 -11.26 -15.19 4.43
CA ILE A 754 -11.84 -14.35 5.48
C ILE A 754 -11.46 -14.94 6.84
N ASN A 755 -10.62 -14.24 7.59
CA ASN A 755 -10.15 -14.66 8.92
C ASN A 755 -10.82 -13.89 10.06
N ALA A 756 -11.26 -12.67 9.83
CA ALA A 756 -11.82 -11.78 10.84
C ALA A 756 -13.03 -11.00 10.31
N SER A 757 -13.57 -10.14 11.12
CA SER A 757 -14.61 -9.17 10.78
C SER A 757 -14.31 -7.81 11.40
N ASN A 758 -15.05 -6.77 10.98
CA ASN A 758 -15.07 -5.49 11.68
C ASN A 758 -15.71 -5.61 13.09
N PRO A 759 -15.71 -4.56 13.93
CA PRO A 759 -16.17 -4.65 15.33
C PRO A 759 -17.59 -5.16 15.56
N CYS A 760 -18.50 -4.90 14.64
CA CYS A 760 -19.90 -5.28 14.76
C CYS A 760 -20.24 -6.59 14.02
N SER A 761 -19.27 -7.22 13.35
CA SER A 761 -19.39 -8.46 12.56
C SER A 761 -20.32 -8.39 11.34
N GLU A 762 -20.64 -7.19 10.84
CA GLU A 762 -21.42 -7.03 9.62
C GLU A 762 -20.55 -7.07 8.35
N TYR A 763 -19.25 -6.80 8.46
CA TYR A 763 -18.31 -6.83 7.36
C TYR A 763 -17.36 -8.01 7.50
N MET A 764 -17.59 -9.04 6.67
CA MET A 764 -16.78 -10.24 6.54
C MET A 764 -15.94 -10.12 5.28
N SER A 765 -14.63 -9.85 5.41
CA SER A 765 -13.73 -9.68 4.28
C SER A 765 -12.34 -10.20 4.62
N ILE A 766 -11.48 -10.20 3.62
CA ILE A 766 -10.07 -10.60 3.78
C ILE A 766 -9.33 -9.68 4.74
N ASP A 767 -8.24 -10.18 5.29
CA ASP A 767 -7.35 -9.38 6.13
C ASP A 767 -6.85 -8.15 5.34
N ASP A 768 -6.54 -7.08 6.08
CA ASP A 768 -6.04 -5.82 5.54
C ASP A 768 -6.98 -5.13 4.53
N SER A 769 -8.28 -5.27 4.69
CA SER A 769 -9.32 -4.60 3.91
C SER A 769 -10.08 -3.54 4.72
N ALA A 770 -10.76 -2.61 4.04
CA ALA A 770 -11.58 -1.58 4.65
C ALA A 770 -13.01 -1.62 4.10
N CYS A 771 -13.98 -1.10 4.87
CA CYS A 771 -15.37 -0.99 4.44
C CYS A 771 -15.86 0.46 4.39
N ASN A 772 -16.67 0.78 3.38
CA ASN A 772 -17.52 1.94 3.34
C ASN A 772 -18.97 1.50 3.55
N LEU A 773 -19.61 1.98 4.61
CA LEU A 773 -20.92 1.50 5.03
C LEU A 773 -21.99 2.59 4.95
N ALA A 774 -23.19 2.18 4.56
CA ALA A 774 -24.42 2.91 4.75
C ALA A 774 -25.50 1.98 5.32
N SER A 775 -26.47 2.52 6.02
CA SER A 775 -27.58 1.79 6.61
C SER A 775 -28.91 2.34 6.14
N LEU A 776 -29.85 1.50 5.74
CA LEU A 776 -31.21 1.86 5.40
C LEU A 776 -32.13 1.61 6.59
N ASN A 777 -33.05 2.55 6.82
CA ASN A 777 -34.06 2.45 7.87
C ASN A 777 -35.29 1.71 7.36
N LEU A 778 -35.35 0.40 7.54
CA LEU A 778 -36.44 -0.44 7.01
C LEU A 778 -37.84 0.00 7.46
N MET A 779 -37.96 0.65 8.63
CA MET A 779 -39.25 1.16 9.10
C MET A 779 -39.79 2.32 8.26
N LYS A 780 -38.94 3.03 7.53
CA LYS A 780 -39.37 4.10 6.62
C LYS A 780 -40.04 3.57 5.34
N PHE A 781 -39.78 2.32 4.98
CA PHE A 781 -40.35 1.62 3.83
C PHE A 781 -41.56 0.78 4.18
N ARG A 782 -42.08 0.89 5.39
CA ARG A 782 -43.31 0.27 5.79
C ARG A 782 -44.48 1.22 5.50
N ARG A 783 -45.38 0.80 4.61
CA ARG A 783 -46.61 1.54 4.28
C ARG A 783 -47.63 1.51 5.45
N GLU A 784 -48.62 2.38 5.40
CA GLU A 784 -49.67 2.44 6.44
C GLU A 784 -50.53 1.14 6.50
N ASP A 785 -50.71 0.44 5.37
CA ASP A 785 -51.35 -0.87 5.30
C ASP A 785 -50.53 -2.03 5.90
N GLY A 786 -49.28 -1.74 6.27
CA GLY A 786 -48.34 -2.70 6.84
C GLY A 786 -47.44 -3.44 5.84
N GLU A 787 -47.67 -3.23 4.54
CA GLU A 787 -46.84 -3.80 3.48
C GLU A 787 -45.52 -3.05 3.36
N PHE A 788 -44.53 -3.73 2.78
CA PHE A 788 -43.18 -3.14 2.54
C PHE A 788 -43.17 -2.45 1.18
N ASP A 789 -42.68 -1.21 1.15
CA ASP A 789 -42.53 -0.41 -0.06
C ASP A 789 -41.24 -0.77 -0.79
N VAL A 790 -41.32 -1.75 -1.67
CA VAL A 790 -40.17 -2.29 -2.41
C VAL A 790 -39.58 -1.25 -3.35
N ASP A 791 -40.44 -0.51 -4.09
CA ASP A 791 -39.98 0.47 -5.09
C ASP A 791 -39.18 1.61 -4.43
N SER A 792 -39.68 2.15 -3.31
CA SER A 792 -38.96 3.17 -2.54
C SER A 792 -37.64 2.63 -1.95
N PHE A 793 -37.65 1.37 -1.53
CA PHE A 793 -36.47 0.73 -0.97
C PHE A 793 -35.38 0.48 -2.04
N GLU A 794 -35.75 -0.08 -3.19
CA GLU A 794 -34.83 -0.30 -4.31
C GLU A 794 -34.19 0.99 -4.77
N HIS A 795 -35.00 2.06 -4.97
CA HIS A 795 -34.47 3.36 -5.36
C HIS A 795 -33.49 3.96 -4.31
N ALA A 796 -33.83 3.82 -3.02
CA ALA A 796 -32.93 4.28 -1.96
C ALA A 796 -31.61 3.48 -1.92
N VAL A 797 -31.64 2.18 -2.25
CA VAL A 797 -30.44 1.34 -2.40
C VAL A 797 -29.57 1.86 -3.55
N ASP A 798 -30.16 2.11 -4.74
CA ASP A 798 -29.44 2.56 -5.92
C ASP A 798 -28.72 3.89 -5.68
N VAL A 799 -29.42 4.88 -5.10
CA VAL A 799 -28.82 6.18 -4.76
C VAL A 799 -27.70 6.05 -3.74
N MET A 800 -27.93 5.27 -2.67
CA MET A 800 -26.92 5.10 -1.62
C MET A 800 -25.71 4.30 -2.09
N PHE A 801 -25.93 3.31 -2.97
CA PHE A 801 -24.85 2.50 -3.53
C PHE A 801 -23.96 3.33 -4.45
N LEU A 802 -24.57 4.13 -5.34
CA LEU A 802 -23.84 5.07 -6.19
C LEU A 802 -23.05 6.09 -5.35
N ALA A 803 -23.66 6.64 -4.29
CA ALA A 803 -22.98 7.55 -3.38
C ALA A 803 -21.76 6.91 -2.70
N GLN A 804 -21.85 5.62 -2.34
CA GLN A 804 -20.72 4.87 -1.74
C GLN A 804 -19.63 4.60 -2.77
N GLU A 805 -19.98 4.22 -3.98
CA GLU A 805 -19.05 3.97 -5.10
C GLU A 805 -18.25 5.23 -5.42
N ILE A 806 -18.93 6.38 -5.60
CA ILE A 806 -18.29 7.68 -5.80
C ILE A 806 -17.33 7.99 -4.61
N ALA A 807 -17.80 7.82 -3.38
CA ALA A 807 -17.00 8.11 -2.19
C ALA A 807 -15.75 7.22 -2.09
N VAL A 808 -15.81 5.95 -2.50
CA VAL A 808 -14.65 5.04 -2.52
C VAL A 808 -13.65 5.46 -3.60
N GLY A 809 -14.11 5.92 -4.76
CA GLY A 809 -13.24 6.40 -5.84
C GLY A 809 -12.41 7.65 -5.46
N TYR A 810 -12.93 8.50 -4.56
CA TYR A 810 -12.32 9.77 -4.13
C TYR A 810 -11.71 9.75 -2.72
N SER A 811 -11.75 8.63 -2.04
CA SER A 811 -11.29 8.54 -0.66
C SER A 811 -9.95 7.83 -0.50
#